data_89f0a38c276c5852565668e62c21710c
#
_entry.id   89f0a38c276c5852565668e62c21710c
#
_cell.length_a   1.000
_cell.length_b   1.000
_cell.length_c   1.000
_cell.angle_alpha   90.00
_cell.angle_beta   90.00
_cell.angle_gamma   90.00
#
_symmetry.space_group_name_H-M   'P 1'
#
loop_
_entity.id
_entity.type
_entity.pdbx_description
1 polymer ?
#
loop_
_entity_poly.entity_id
_entity_poly.type
_entity_poly.pdbx_seq_one_letter_code
_entity_poly.pdbx_strand_id
1 'polypeptide(L)'
;MTEEIRSDIGNDIVETTYDASQIQVLEGLEAVRKRPGMYIGSTSVSGLHHLVYEIVDNAIDEALAGYCRHIVVTINEGNTITVSDDGRGIPVDIQKQTGKPALEVVYTVLHAGGKFGGGGYKVSGGLHGVGASVVNALSEWLEVEVSKDGKIYQMKFSRGHITQEMRVIGTTNGHGTKVTFKPDGQMFDTLEYDYETLHTRMREQAFLNAGLHITIADERSESKDKPEKERYDSMCYEGGIREFVAWYNRNKTPIHPGVIYMSGRKDDATAEVALQYNDSYAETIVSFANDIHTPEGGMHEEGFKRALTSVLNAYGLKKGYIKPDDKVTGDDVREGLTAIVSVKLTDAQFEGQTKAKLGNASMRALVSSVVTAQLTEYLEENPAIGKLILEKAMMANRAREAARKAREAIRRKTGLESGQMPDKLRDCNDTDPTLTEIYIVEGDSAGGSATQGRDSRFQAILPLWGKMLNVEKARADKVYGNDKLQPVITALGAGIGDEFNLEKLRYHKVIIMADADVDGSHIRTLLLTFFFRFMRPLIEQGYVYSAVPPLYKLTRGKTVKVAFSDEQRDELSGEMRGGNPNVKVDISRFKGLGEMDPHELWETTMNPETRTLRRITLDDAVAADQIFTVLMGEAVEPRKEFIEENAKYVVNLDI
;
A
#
# COMPACT_ATOMS: atom_id res chain seq x y z
N MET A 1 -0.94 30.17 -24.36
CA MET A 1 -2.37 29.96 -24.70
C MET A 1 -2.93 29.10 -23.58
N THR A 2 -3.60 29.76 -22.67
CA THR A 2 -4.25 29.13 -21.51
C THR A 2 -5.56 28.51 -22.00
N GLU A 3 -5.67 27.19 -21.98
CA GLU A 3 -6.97 26.52 -22.12
C GLU A 3 -7.79 26.79 -20.85
N GLU A 4 -8.87 27.52 -21.00
CA GLU A 4 -9.88 27.70 -19.98
C GLU A 4 -10.55 26.35 -19.69
N ILE A 5 -10.32 25.82 -18.51
CA ILE A 5 -11.12 24.71 -17.97
C ILE A 5 -12.48 25.31 -17.61
N ARG A 6 -13.48 25.15 -18.47
CA ARG A 6 -14.88 25.51 -18.21
C ARG A 6 -15.47 24.55 -17.18
N SER A 7 -15.94 25.09 -16.09
CA SER A 7 -16.78 24.42 -15.09
C SER A 7 -18.25 24.43 -15.52
N ASP A 8 -18.56 23.83 -16.66
CA ASP A 8 -19.96 23.55 -17.04
C ASP A 8 -20.17 22.04 -16.95
N ILE A 9 -20.68 21.57 -15.80
CA ILE A 9 -21.40 20.31 -15.72
C ILE A 9 -22.78 20.53 -16.36
N GLY A 10 -22.80 20.94 -17.62
CA GLY A 10 -23.95 20.84 -18.49
C GLY A 10 -24.01 19.41 -18.99
N ASN A 11 -25.14 18.76 -18.93
CA ASN A 11 -25.42 17.53 -19.68
C ASN A 11 -25.17 17.83 -21.18
N ASP A 12 -23.92 17.65 -21.62
CA ASP A 12 -23.62 17.58 -23.04
C ASP A 12 -24.23 16.27 -23.56
N ILE A 13 -25.48 16.39 -23.97
CA ILE A 13 -26.13 15.34 -24.76
C ILE A 13 -25.32 15.28 -26.06
N VAL A 14 -24.55 14.20 -26.22
CA VAL A 14 -23.83 13.92 -27.46
C VAL A 14 -24.90 13.74 -28.55
N GLU A 15 -25.12 14.75 -29.36
CA GLU A 15 -26.04 14.71 -30.53
C GLU A 15 -25.43 13.88 -31.67
N THR A 16 -25.07 12.63 -31.41
CA THR A 16 -24.67 11.66 -32.44
C THR A 16 -25.63 10.49 -32.40
N THR A 17 -26.15 10.09 -33.54
CA THR A 17 -26.91 8.84 -33.66
C THR A 17 -26.01 7.67 -33.22
N TYR A 18 -26.34 7.04 -32.08
CA TYR A 18 -25.65 5.85 -31.61
C TYR A 18 -26.08 4.67 -32.50
N ASP A 19 -25.22 4.32 -33.44
CA ASP A 19 -25.43 3.21 -34.38
C ASP A 19 -24.26 2.21 -34.35
N ALA A 20 -24.40 1.12 -35.11
CA ALA A 20 -23.43 0.05 -35.16
C ALA A 20 -22.01 0.49 -35.57
N SER A 21 -21.86 1.62 -36.28
CA SER A 21 -20.56 2.15 -36.71
C SER A 21 -19.72 2.70 -35.54
N GLN A 22 -20.36 3.00 -34.43
CA GLN A 22 -19.69 3.52 -33.23
C GLN A 22 -19.23 2.41 -32.29
N ILE A 23 -19.63 1.14 -32.57
CA ILE A 23 -19.16 -0.01 -31.82
C ILE A 23 -17.80 -0.44 -32.37
N GLN A 24 -16.73 -0.11 -31.63
CA GLN A 24 -15.38 -0.54 -31.99
C GLN A 24 -15.11 -1.93 -31.39
N VAL A 25 -14.77 -2.90 -32.23
CA VAL A 25 -14.25 -4.20 -31.80
C VAL A 25 -12.73 -4.10 -31.77
N LEU A 26 -12.17 -4.28 -30.57
CA LEU A 26 -10.73 -4.32 -30.37
C LEU A 26 -10.27 -5.77 -30.35
N GLU A 27 -9.36 -6.13 -31.23
CA GLU A 27 -8.80 -7.48 -31.31
C GLU A 27 -7.37 -7.54 -30.76
N GLY A 28 -7.02 -8.66 -30.13
CA GLY A 28 -5.66 -8.95 -29.69
C GLY A 28 -5.08 -7.93 -28.71
N LEU A 29 -3.80 -7.60 -28.88
CA LEU A 29 -3.03 -6.75 -27.96
C LEU A 29 -3.34 -5.24 -28.10
N GLU A 30 -4.04 -4.81 -29.15
CA GLU A 30 -4.49 -3.43 -29.27
C GLU A 30 -5.48 -3.05 -28.17
N ALA A 31 -6.32 -4.00 -27.72
CA ALA A 31 -7.23 -3.79 -26.60
C ALA A 31 -6.49 -3.43 -25.32
N VAL A 32 -5.34 -4.07 -25.07
CA VAL A 32 -4.48 -3.79 -23.90
C VAL A 32 -3.92 -2.38 -23.98
N ARG A 33 -3.40 -1.95 -25.13
CA ARG A 33 -2.84 -0.60 -25.32
C ARG A 33 -3.88 0.50 -25.22
N LYS A 34 -5.13 0.25 -25.66
CA LYS A 34 -6.23 1.23 -25.55
C LYS A 34 -6.79 1.36 -24.13
N ARG A 35 -6.74 0.30 -23.34
CA ARG A 35 -7.32 0.25 -21.97
C ARG A 35 -6.36 -0.46 -21.01
N PRO A 36 -5.13 0.06 -20.80
CA PRO A 36 -4.13 -0.60 -19.96
C PRO A 36 -4.61 -0.79 -18.52
N GLY A 37 -5.35 0.16 -17.96
CA GLY A 37 -5.89 0.08 -16.61
C GLY A 37 -6.79 -1.14 -16.35
N MET A 38 -7.42 -1.73 -17.37
CA MET A 38 -8.17 -2.99 -17.22
C MET A 38 -7.28 -4.20 -16.91
N TYR A 39 -6.01 -4.15 -17.27
CA TYR A 39 -5.07 -5.28 -17.16
C TYR A 39 -4.03 -5.08 -16.04
N ILE A 40 -3.58 -3.85 -15.81
CA ILE A 40 -2.54 -3.50 -14.83
C ILE A 40 -3.01 -2.54 -13.73
N GLY A 41 -4.31 -2.24 -13.66
CA GLY A 41 -4.93 -1.39 -12.66
C GLY A 41 -4.76 0.11 -12.91
N SER A 42 -3.58 0.59 -13.28
CA SER A 42 -3.29 2.00 -13.57
C SER A 42 -2.11 2.15 -14.54
N THR A 43 -1.85 3.36 -15.04
CA THR A 43 -0.65 3.73 -15.81
C THR A 43 0.38 4.50 -14.98
N SER A 44 0.12 4.65 -13.68
CA SER A 44 1.04 5.26 -12.72
C SER A 44 2.22 4.33 -12.38
N VAL A 45 3.06 4.76 -11.44
CA VAL A 45 4.17 3.97 -10.88
C VAL A 45 3.74 2.55 -10.47
N SER A 46 2.56 2.41 -9.87
CA SER A 46 2.00 1.11 -9.45
C SER A 46 1.79 0.17 -10.64
N GLY A 47 1.18 0.64 -11.74
CA GLY A 47 1.02 -0.16 -12.96
C GLY A 47 2.34 -0.47 -13.65
N LEU A 48 3.34 0.43 -13.57
CA LEU A 48 4.69 0.17 -14.07
C LEU A 48 5.34 -1.02 -13.35
N HIS A 49 5.29 -1.06 -12.02
CA HIS A 49 5.81 -2.17 -11.22
C HIS A 49 5.04 -3.48 -11.48
N HIS A 50 3.75 -3.38 -11.78
CA HIS A 50 2.92 -4.56 -12.08
C HIS A 50 3.44 -5.36 -13.29
N LEU A 51 4.08 -4.71 -14.29
CA LEU A 51 4.72 -5.41 -15.40
C LEU A 51 5.83 -6.37 -14.91
N VAL A 52 6.60 -5.96 -13.91
CA VAL A 52 7.64 -6.81 -13.30
C VAL A 52 7.00 -7.97 -12.56
N TYR A 53 5.94 -7.71 -11.81
CA TYR A 53 5.22 -8.76 -11.06
C TYR A 53 4.67 -9.84 -11.97
N GLU A 54 4.10 -9.51 -13.12
CA GLU A 54 3.56 -10.49 -14.06
C GLU A 54 4.64 -11.44 -14.64
N ILE A 55 5.85 -10.94 -14.85
CA ILE A 55 6.96 -11.80 -15.31
C ILE A 55 7.53 -12.63 -14.16
N VAL A 56 7.69 -12.04 -12.97
CA VAL A 56 8.16 -12.74 -11.77
C VAL A 56 7.17 -13.83 -11.35
N ASP A 57 5.87 -13.56 -11.37
CA ASP A 57 4.82 -14.54 -11.05
C ASP A 57 4.88 -15.77 -11.97
N ASN A 58 5.32 -15.63 -13.23
CA ASN A 58 5.54 -16.77 -14.10
C ASN A 58 6.73 -17.62 -13.64
N ALA A 59 7.81 -17.01 -13.16
CA ALA A 59 8.95 -17.72 -12.57
C ALA A 59 8.59 -18.39 -11.23
N ILE A 60 7.76 -17.72 -10.40
CA ILE A 60 7.20 -18.28 -9.15
C ILE A 60 6.32 -19.50 -9.45
N ASP A 61 5.51 -19.49 -10.52
CA ASP A 61 4.72 -20.65 -10.93
C ASP A 61 5.61 -21.86 -11.28
N GLU A 62 6.79 -21.66 -11.87
CA GLU A 62 7.80 -22.71 -12.06
C GLU A 62 8.37 -23.22 -10.72
N ALA A 63 8.57 -22.32 -9.74
CA ALA A 63 8.99 -22.70 -8.40
C ALA A 63 7.91 -23.49 -7.65
N LEU A 64 6.65 -23.07 -7.72
CA LEU A 64 5.50 -23.81 -7.17
C LEU A 64 5.34 -25.20 -7.80
N ALA A 65 5.68 -25.33 -9.09
CA ALA A 65 5.71 -26.62 -9.78
C ALA A 65 6.95 -27.47 -9.42
N GLY A 66 7.90 -26.93 -8.65
CA GLY A 66 9.11 -27.61 -8.17
C GLY A 66 10.28 -27.62 -9.15
N TYR A 67 10.25 -26.80 -10.19
CA TYR A 67 11.27 -26.77 -11.26
C TYR A 67 12.21 -25.56 -11.21
N CYS A 68 11.87 -24.49 -10.50
CA CYS A 68 12.70 -23.31 -10.34
C CYS A 68 13.21 -23.19 -8.90
N ARG A 69 14.47 -22.82 -8.74
CA ARG A 69 15.13 -22.59 -7.47
C ARG A 69 15.80 -21.24 -7.36
N HIS A 70 16.02 -20.57 -8.48
CA HIS A 70 16.68 -19.27 -8.51
C HIS A 70 16.01 -18.33 -9.51
N ILE A 71 15.60 -17.17 -9.00
CA ILE A 71 15.04 -16.06 -9.80
C ILE A 71 15.94 -14.85 -9.62
N VAL A 72 16.28 -14.18 -10.72
CA VAL A 72 17.08 -12.96 -10.70
C VAL A 72 16.29 -11.85 -11.37
N VAL A 73 16.12 -10.73 -10.66
CA VAL A 73 15.47 -9.51 -11.16
C VAL A 73 16.51 -8.40 -11.21
N THR A 74 16.68 -7.77 -12.36
CA THR A 74 17.65 -6.68 -12.53
C THR A 74 16.97 -5.46 -13.11
N ILE A 75 17.14 -4.31 -12.46
CA ILE A 75 16.83 -2.99 -13.01
C ILE A 75 18.07 -2.53 -13.72
N ASN A 76 18.05 -2.54 -15.06
CA ASN A 76 19.21 -2.16 -15.86
C ASN A 76 19.20 -0.67 -16.20
N GLU A 77 20.32 -0.22 -16.81
CA GLU A 77 20.44 1.12 -17.37
C GLU A 77 19.28 1.46 -18.31
N GLY A 78 18.81 2.71 -18.29
CA GLY A 78 17.67 3.17 -19.10
C GLY A 78 16.31 2.62 -18.65
N ASN A 79 16.20 2.20 -17.39
CA ASN A 79 14.95 1.66 -16.80
C ASN A 79 14.39 0.47 -17.58
N THR A 80 15.26 -0.45 -18.00
CA THR A 80 14.87 -1.75 -18.55
C THR A 80 14.91 -2.80 -17.43
N ILE A 81 14.03 -3.79 -17.51
CA ILE A 81 13.98 -4.88 -16.53
C ILE A 81 14.42 -6.18 -17.19
N THR A 82 15.24 -6.94 -16.47
CA THR A 82 15.53 -8.34 -16.78
C THR A 82 15.04 -9.22 -15.65
N VAL A 83 14.24 -10.24 -15.97
CA VAL A 83 13.86 -11.32 -15.06
C VAL A 83 14.38 -12.63 -15.65
N SER A 84 15.10 -13.40 -14.87
CA SER A 84 15.66 -14.69 -15.27
C SER A 84 15.32 -15.76 -14.24
N ASP A 85 14.87 -16.91 -14.68
CA ASP A 85 14.61 -18.09 -13.86
C ASP A 85 15.39 -19.31 -14.35
N ASP A 86 15.58 -20.31 -13.49
CA ASP A 86 16.13 -21.60 -13.81
C ASP A 86 15.06 -22.71 -13.92
N GLY A 87 13.82 -22.33 -14.28
CA GLY A 87 12.71 -23.24 -14.51
C GLY A 87 12.86 -24.09 -15.78
N ARG A 88 11.78 -24.78 -16.17
CA ARG A 88 11.77 -25.67 -17.37
C ARG A 88 11.96 -24.93 -18.69
N GLY A 89 11.84 -23.63 -18.70
CA GLY A 89 11.76 -22.81 -19.92
C GLY A 89 10.42 -22.94 -20.66
N ILE A 90 9.95 -21.84 -21.22
CA ILE A 90 8.73 -21.81 -22.03
C ILE A 90 8.85 -22.82 -23.18
N PRO A 91 7.78 -23.59 -23.50
CA PRO A 91 7.80 -24.50 -24.66
C PRO A 91 8.12 -23.77 -25.95
N VAL A 92 9.00 -24.36 -26.76
CA VAL A 92 9.44 -23.82 -28.07
C VAL A 92 8.83 -24.57 -29.25
N ASP A 93 8.12 -25.69 -28.97
CA ASP A 93 7.44 -26.51 -29.98
C ASP A 93 6.26 -25.77 -30.59
N ILE A 94 5.80 -26.29 -31.75
CA ILE A 94 4.63 -25.76 -32.44
C ILE A 94 3.35 -26.11 -31.66
N GLN A 95 2.59 -25.11 -31.29
CA GLN A 95 1.27 -25.27 -30.64
C GLN A 95 0.25 -25.72 -31.72
N LYS A 96 -0.38 -26.87 -31.50
CA LYS A 96 -1.17 -27.57 -32.51
C LYS A 96 -2.40 -26.82 -33.04
N GLN A 97 -3.03 -25.98 -32.21
CA GLN A 97 -4.25 -25.25 -32.61
C GLN A 97 -3.93 -24.00 -33.44
N THR A 98 -2.83 -23.34 -33.14
CA THR A 98 -2.45 -22.08 -33.79
C THR A 98 -1.46 -22.28 -34.94
N GLY A 99 -0.75 -23.43 -34.98
CA GLY A 99 0.32 -23.69 -35.95
C GLY A 99 1.58 -22.83 -35.73
N LYS A 100 1.68 -22.12 -34.59
CA LYS A 100 2.77 -21.20 -34.24
C LYS A 100 3.62 -21.76 -33.12
N PRO A 101 4.88 -21.31 -32.95
CA PRO A 101 5.66 -21.64 -31.76
C PRO A 101 4.91 -21.27 -30.46
N ALA A 102 4.96 -22.12 -29.46
CA ALA A 102 4.27 -21.85 -28.20
C ALA A 102 4.79 -20.56 -27.53
N LEU A 103 6.09 -20.25 -27.66
CA LEU A 103 6.69 -19.00 -27.21
C LEU A 103 6.01 -17.77 -27.85
N GLU A 104 5.75 -17.82 -29.19
CA GLU A 104 5.01 -16.75 -29.87
C GLU A 104 3.59 -16.60 -29.30
N VAL A 105 2.88 -17.72 -29.14
CA VAL A 105 1.49 -17.73 -28.67
C VAL A 105 1.37 -17.10 -27.27
N VAL A 106 2.29 -17.42 -26.35
CA VAL A 106 2.30 -16.89 -24.98
C VAL A 106 2.43 -15.36 -24.95
N TYR A 107 3.21 -14.78 -25.85
CA TYR A 107 3.45 -13.34 -25.86
C TYR A 107 2.55 -12.53 -26.79
N THR A 108 1.82 -13.17 -27.72
CA THR A 108 1.01 -12.44 -28.72
C THR A 108 -0.49 -12.72 -28.65
N VAL A 109 -0.91 -13.75 -27.91
CA VAL A 109 -2.32 -14.13 -27.82
C VAL A 109 -2.81 -13.96 -26.37
N LEU A 110 -3.88 -13.18 -26.19
CA LEU A 110 -4.56 -13.07 -24.90
C LEU A 110 -5.26 -14.39 -24.55
N HIS A 111 -5.31 -14.71 -23.27
CA HIS A 111 -5.93 -15.94 -22.75
C HIS A 111 -5.29 -17.23 -23.32
N ALA A 112 -3.97 -17.19 -23.56
CA ALA A 112 -3.18 -18.34 -23.97
C ALA A 112 -2.16 -18.69 -22.89
N GLY A 113 -2.05 -19.98 -22.55
CA GLY A 113 -1.06 -20.44 -21.56
C GLY A 113 -1.27 -21.88 -21.13
N GLY A 114 -0.25 -22.49 -20.53
CA GLY A 114 -0.28 -23.86 -20.01
C GLY A 114 -1.03 -24.05 -18.69
N LYS A 115 -1.66 -22.98 -18.18
CA LYS A 115 -2.33 -22.92 -16.85
C LYS A 115 -3.83 -23.20 -16.94
N PHE A 116 -4.41 -23.33 -18.13
CA PHE A 116 -5.83 -23.63 -18.38
C PHE A 116 -6.08 -25.15 -18.43
N GLY A 117 -6.14 -25.84 -17.27
CA GLY A 117 -6.66 -27.21 -17.17
C GLY A 117 -5.81 -28.33 -17.78
N GLY A 118 -4.56 -28.09 -18.09
CA GLY A 118 -3.75 -29.00 -18.91
C GLY A 118 -2.58 -29.72 -18.22
N GLY A 119 -2.62 -30.01 -16.93
CA GLY A 119 -1.60 -30.87 -16.27
C GLY A 119 -0.19 -30.28 -16.14
N GLY A 120 0.09 -29.11 -16.65
CA GLY A 120 1.40 -28.44 -16.54
C GLY A 120 1.67 -27.81 -15.18
N TYR A 121 0.63 -27.27 -14.53
CA TYR A 121 0.66 -26.65 -13.22
C TYR A 121 -0.56 -27.08 -12.41
N LYS A 122 -0.35 -27.56 -11.18
CA LYS A 122 -1.45 -27.87 -10.25
C LYS A 122 -1.91 -26.62 -9.50
N VAL A 123 -0.98 -25.75 -9.17
CA VAL A 123 -1.21 -24.47 -8.49
C VAL A 123 -0.49 -23.41 -9.31
N SER A 124 -1.13 -22.29 -9.55
CA SER A 124 -0.50 -21.13 -10.20
C SER A 124 -1.14 -19.83 -9.74
N GLY A 125 -0.35 -18.77 -9.67
CA GLY A 125 -0.81 -17.40 -9.45
C GLY A 125 -1.37 -16.77 -10.73
N GLY A 126 -0.82 -17.14 -11.88
CA GLY A 126 -1.25 -16.65 -13.19
C GLY A 126 -2.50 -17.39 -13.71
N LEU A 127 -3.70 -16.90 -13.36
CA LEU A 127 -4.96 -17.55 -13.70
C LEU A 127 -5.53 -17.17 -15.08
N HIS A 128 -5.23 -15.99 -15.57
CA HIS A 128 -5.90 -15.42 -16.75
C HIS A 128 -5.17 -15.65 -18.06
N GLY A 129 -3.90 -16.11 -18.03
CA GLY A 129 -3.10 -16.34 -19.24
C GLY A 129 -2.87 -15.07 -20.07
N VAL A 130 -2.76 -13.92 -19.42
CA VAL A 130 -2.61 -12.63 -20.10
C VAL A 130 -1.32 -11.89 -19.72
N GLY A 131 -0.68 -12.20 -18.59
CA GLY A 131 0.42 -11.42 -18.02
C GLY A 131 1.55 -11.17 -19.02
N ALA A 132 2.12 -12.21 -19.60
CA ALA A 132 3.22 -12.10 -20.55
C ALA A 132 2.85 -11.29 -21.82
N SER A 133 1.65 -11.48 -22.35
CA SER A 133 1.16 -10.76 -23.53
C SER A 133 0.83 -9.29 -23.20
N VAL A 134 0.36 -8.99 -21.99
CA VAL A 134 0.15 -7.62 -21.49
C VAL A 134 1.48 -6.88 -21.35
N VAL A 135 2.50 -7.51 -20.75
CA VAL A 135 3.84 -6.91 -20.65
C VAL A 135 4.40 -6.63 -22.05
N ASN A 136 4.25 -7.55 -22.99
CA ASN A 136 4.67 -7.34 -24.39
C ASN A 136 3.93 -6.16 -25.04
N ALA A 137 2.60 -6.09 -24.88
CA ALA A 137 1.79 -5.01 -25.46
C ALA A 137 2.16 -3.62 -24.91
N LEU A 138 2.55 -3.53 -23.63
CA LEU A 138 2.86 -2.28 -22.94
C LEU A 138 4.36 -1.95 -22.90
N SER A 139 5.20 -2.74 -23.61
CA SER A 139 6.63 -2.50 -23.74
C SER A 139 6.97 -1.87 -25.08
N GLU A 140 7.91 -0.92 -25.08
CA GLU A 140 8.53 -0.37 -26.29
C GLU A 140 9.21 -1.50 -27.07
N TRP A 141 9.94 -2.34 -26.35
CA TRP A 141 10.49 -3.60 -26.87
C TRP A 141 10.57 -4.64 -25.75
N LEU A 142 10.52 -5.90 -26.15
CA LEU A 142 10.65 -7.05 -25.26
C LEU A 142 11.44 -8.15 -25.99
N GLU A 143 12.36 -8.76 -25.24
CA GLU A 143 13.21 -9.86 -25.70
C GLU A 143 13.05 -11.04 -24.75
N VAL A 144 12.85 -12.23 -25.31
CA VAL A 144 12.77 -13.48 -24.56
C VAL A 144 13.84 -14.43 -25.03
N GLU A 145 14.60 -14.96 -24.08
CA GLU A 145 15.56 -16.03 -24.26
C GLU A 145 15.09 -17.26 -23.50
N VAL A 146 15.02 -18.41 -24.15
CA VAL A 146 14.65 -19.68 -23.54
C VAL A 146 15.77 -20.67 -23.69
N SER A 147 16.32 -21.11 -22.56
CA SER A 147 17.31 -22.19 -22.47
C SER A 147 16.59 -23.53 -22.34
N LYS A 148 16.63 -24.34 -23.38
CA LYS A 148 15.89 -25.61 -23.45
C LYS A 148 16.54 -26.59 -24.44
N ASP A 149 16.57 -27.86 -24.10
CA ASP A 149 17.06 -28.95 -24.97
C ASP A 149 18.44 -28.69 -25.55
N GLY A 150 19.35 -28.14 -24.74
CA GLY A 150 20.74 -27.85 -25.13
C GLY A 150 20.92 -26.60 -26.01
N LYS A 151 19.88 -25.83 -26.26
CA LYS A 151 19.86 -24.63 -27.11
C LYS A 151 19.32 -23.42 -26.40
N ILE A 152 19.73 -22.24 -26.85
CA ILE A 152 19.16 -20.96 -26.44
C ILE A 152 18.35 -20.44 -27.62
N TYR A 153 17.04 -20.32 -27.40
CA TYR A 153 16.08 -19.75 -28.34
C TYR A 153 15.83 -18.28 -27.98
N GLN A 154 15.75 -17.42 -28.99
CA GLN A 154 15.48 -16.00 -28.80
C GLN A 154 14.35 -15.54 -29.69
N MET A 155 13.48 -14.69 -29.17
CA MET A 155 12.42 -14.00 -29.90
C MET A 155 12.33 -12.55 -29.41
N LYS A 156 12.03 -11.61 -30.33
CA LYS A 156 11.93 -10.18 -29.99
C LYS A 156 10.62 -9.59 -30.47
N PHE A 157 10.15 -8.61 -29.68
CA PHE A 157 8.89 -7.93 -29.90
C PHE A 157 9.05 -6.41 -29.73
N SER A 158 8.12 -5.66 -30.30
CA SER A 158 7.95 -4.22 -30.04
C SER A 158 6.47 -3.91 -30.04
N ARG A 159 5.99 -3.31 -28.94
CA ARG A 159 4.58 -2.90 -28.76
C ARG A 159 3.57 -3.99 -29.09
N GLY A 160 3.87 -5.23 -28.68
CA GLY A 160 3.03 -6.39 -28.95
C GLY A 160 3.27 -7.10 -30.30
N HIS A 161 4.05 -6.51 -31.20
CA HIS A 161 4.32 -7.07 -32.51
C HIS A 161 5.68 -7.78 -32.57
N ILE A 162 5.75 -8.88 -33.35
CA ILE A 162 7.00 -9.61 -33.55
C ILE A 162 7.93 -8.76 -34.41
N THR A 163 9.14 -8.52 -33.92
CA THR A 163 10.22 -7.85 -34.68
C THR A 163 11.31 -8.83 -35.10
N GLN A 164 11.41 -9.96 -34.42
CA GLN A 164 12.29 -11.06 -34.76
C GLN A 164 11.62 -12.38 -34.44
N GLU A 165 11.43 -13.23 -35.43
CA GLU A 165 10.94 -14.60 -35.25
C GLU A 165 11.91 -15.42 -34.37
N MET A 166 11.37 -16.50 -33.78
CA MET A 166 12.15 -17.40 -32.93
C MET A 166 13.35 -17.99 -33.70
N ARG A 167 14.53 -17.83 -33.14
CA ARG A 167 15.77 -18.40 -33.70
C ARG A 167 16.66 -18.96 -32.57
N VAL A 168 17.52 -19.90 -32.93
CA VAL A 168 18.57 -20.38 -32.02
C VAL A 168 19.76 -19.41 -32.10
N ILE A 169 20.20 -18.91 -30.94
CA ILE A 169 21.32 -17.98 -30.81
C ILE A 169 22.57 -18.60 -30.17
N GLY A 170 22.43 -19.77 -29.54
CA GLY A 170 23.54 -20.43 -28.87
C GLY A 170 23.19 -21.81 -28.34
N THR A 171 24.12 -22.40 -27.63
CA THR A 171 23.97 -23.67 -26.92
C THR A 171 24.13 -23.44 -25.41
N THR A 172 23.47 -24.26 -24.60
CA THR A 172 23.51 -24.18 -23.13
C THR A 172 23.44 -25.57 -22.52
N ASN A 173 23.99 -25.70 -21.31
CA ASN A 173 23.75 -26.87 -20.45
C ASN A 173 22.66 -26.61 -19.39
N GLY A 174 22.16 -25.38 -19.31
CA GLY A 174 21.12 -24.96 -18.38
C GLY A 174 19.73 -24.99 -19.01
N HIS A 175 18.77 -24.67 -18.19
CA HIS A 175 17.37 -24.49 -18.58
C HIS A 175 16.82 -23.24 -17.92
N GLY A 176 15.69 -22.70 -18.40
CA GLY A 176 15.03 -21.56 -17.83
C GLY A 176 14.58 -20.54 -18.85
N THR A 177 14.02 -19.45 -18.39
CA THR A 177 13.57 -18.32 -19.20
C THR A 177 14.22 -17.03 -18.72
N LYS A 178 14.62 -16.19 -19.68
CA LYS A 178 15.09 -14.83 -19.40
C LYS A 178 14.28 -13.86 -20.24
N VAL A 179 13.65 -12.91 -19.59
CA VAL A 179 12.83 -11.87 -20.22
C VAL A 179 13.45 -10.53 -19.93
N THR A 180 13.72 -9.76 -20.99
CA THR A 180 14.19 -8.36 -20.84
C THR A 180 13.22 -7.46 -21.58
N PHE A 181 12.76 -6.40 -20.91
CA PHE A 181 11.80 -5.49 -21.54
C PHE A 181 12.02 -4.03 -21.10
N LYS A 182 11.58 -3.13 -21.96
CA LYS A 182 11.53 -1.69 -21.70
C LYS A 182 10.09 -1.22 -21.77
N PRO A 183 9.51 -0.65 -20.72
CA PRO A 183 8.16 -0.09 -20.76
C PRO A 183 8.03 1.00 -21.83
N ASP A 184 6.85 1.09 -22.43
CA ASP A 184 6.57 2.10 -23.48
C ASP A 184 6.17 3.44 -22.84
N GLY A 185 7.01 4.48 -23.01
CA GLY A 185 6.74 5.84 -22.52
C GLY A 185 5.48 6.50 -23.09
N GLN A 186 4.83 5.88 -24.07
CA GLN A 186 3.50 6.32 -24.52
C GLN A 186 2.36 5.82 -23.63
N MET A 187 2.64 4.85 -22.76
CA MET A 187 1.62 4.18 -21.93
C MET A 187 1.68 4.57 -20.46
N PHE A 188 2.83 4.98 -19.96
CA PHE A 188 3.06 5.24 -18.54
C PHE A 188 3.40 6.70 -18.27
N ASP A 189 2.95 7.20 -17.12
CA ASP A 189 3.21 8.57 -16.65
C ASP A 189 4.70 8.77 -16.28
N THR A 190 5.36 7.69 -15.87
CA THR A 190 6.80 7.61 -15.59
C THR A 190 7.35 6.26 -16.00
N LEU A 191 8.66 6.18 -16.28
CA LEU A 191 9.37 4.94 -16.56
C LEU A 191 10.35 4.57 -15.44
N GLU A 192 10.38 5.33 -14.35
CA GLU A 192 11.33 5.11 -13.26
C GLU A 192 10.82 4.04 -12.31
N TYR A 193 11.61 2.97 -12.16
CA TYR A 193 11.37 1.92 -11.19
C TYR A 193 11.90 2.28 -9.81
N ASP A 194 11.10 2.02 -8.79
CA ASP A 194 11.53 2.10 -7.39
C ASP A 194 12.08 0.73 -6.95
N TYR A 195 13.37 0.72 -6.56
CA TYR A 195 14.04 -0.48 -6.08
C TYR A 195 13.40 -1.05 -4.81
N GLU A 196 13.06 -0.20 -3.84
CA GLU A 196 12.50 -0.65 -2.55
C GLU A 196 11.13 -1.31 -2.72
N THR A 197 10.31 -0.79 -3.61
CA THR A 197 9.01 -1.38 -3.94
C THR A 197 9.17 -2.78 -4.54
N LEU A 198 10.08 -2.93 -5.51
CA LEU A 198 10.36 -4.25 -6.11
C LEU A 198 11.03 -5.19 -5.10
N HIS A 199 11.98 -4.70 -4.32
CA HIS A 199 12.68 -5.47 -3.29
C HIS A 199 11.72 -6.01 -2.23
N THR A 200 10.79 -5.19 -1.74
CA THR A 200 9.76 -5.63 -0.79
C THR A 200 8.93 -6.77 -1.36
N ARG A 201 8.48 -6.64 -2.62
CA ARG A 201 7.71 -7.70 -3.28
C ARG A 201 8.51 -8.98 -3.48
N MET A 202 9.79 -8.88 -3.87
CA MET A 202 10.68 -10.04 -4.03
C MET A 202 10.92 -10.74 -2.68
N ARG A 203 11.04 -9.99 -1.60
CA ARG A 203 11.19 -10.53 -0.24
C ARG A 203 9.94 -11.30 0.20
N GLU A 204 8.75 -10.78 -0.07
CA GLU A 204 7.51 -11.52 0.21
C GLU A 204 7.48 -12.86 -0.52
N GLN A 205 7.83 -12.87 -1.82
CA GLN A 205 7.86 -14.09 -2.63
C GLN A 205 8.90 -15.09 -2.10
N ALA A 206 10.05 -14.63 -1.64
CA ALA A 206 11.08 -15.49 -1.05
C ALA A 206 10.61 -16.13 0.27
N PHE A 207 9.86 -15.39 1.12
CA PHE A 207 9.26 -15.94 2.33
C PHE A 207 8.14 -16.94 2.06
N LEU A 208 7.31 -16.72 1.02
CA LEU A 208 6.19 -17.59 0.68
C LEU A 208 6.64 -18.92 0.06
N ASN A 209 7.86 -18.95 -0.51
CA ASN A 209 8.43 -20.10 -1.19
C ASN A 209 9.73 -20.53 -0.50
N ALA A 210 9.61 -21.29 0.59
CA ALA A 210 10.76 -21.75 1.38
C ALA A 210 11.85 -22.40 0.52
N GLY A 211 13.09 -21.93 0.67
CA GLY A 211 14.24 -22.43 -0.08
C GLY A 211 14.38 -21.90 -1.51
N LEU A 212 13.48 -21.03 -1.98
CA LEU A 212 13.64 -20.32 -3.24
C LEU A 212 14.60 -19.14 -3.08
N HIS A 213 15.64 -19.08 -3.92
CA HIS A 213 16.54 -17.95 -3.99
C HIS A 213 15.98 -16.88 -4.93
N ILE A 214 15.80 -15.66 -4.44
CA ILE A 214 15.43 -14.51 -5.26
C ILE A 214 16.50 -13.44 -5.09
N THR A 215 17.13 -13.05 -6.18
CA THR A 215 18.11 -11.98 -6.22
C THR A 215 17.51 -10.76 -6.91
N ILE A 216 17.67 -9.57 -6.34
CA ILE A 216 17.33 -8.30 -6.97
C ILE A 216 18.54 -7.39 -7.02
N ALA A 217 18.77 -6.75 -8.18
CA ALA A 217 19.86 -5.81 -8.38
C ALA A 217 19.40 -4.57 -9.12
N ASP A 218 19.87 -3.40 -8.68
CA ASP A 218 19.75 -2.13 -9.40
C ASP A 218 21.11 -1.76 -9.98
N GLU A 219 21.25 -1.94 -11.30
CA GLU A 219 22.50 -1.69 -12.05
C GLU A 219 22.53 -0.30 -12.72
N ARG A 220 21.54 0.56 -12.46
CA ARG A 220 21.52 1.91 -13.00
C ARG A 220 22.71 2.72 -12.52
N SER A 221 23.22 3.59 -13.40
CA SER A 221 24.41 4.44 -13.11
C SER A 221 24.21 5.31 -11.87
N GLU A 222 23.02 5.84 -11.67
CA GLU A 222 22.60 6.65 -10.52
C GLU A 222 22.55 5.89 -9.20
N SER A 223 22.46 4.56 -9.26
CA SER A 223 22.43 3.70 -8.07
C SER A 223 23.80 3.15 -7.68
N LYS A 224 24.84 3.35 -8.51
CA LYS A 224 26.19 2.80 -8.24
C LYS A 224 26.87 3.40 -7.01
N ASP A 225 26.54 4.65 -6.68
CA ASP A 225 27.06 5.33 -5.49
C ASP A 225 26.30 5.02 -4.21
N LYS A 226 25.15 4.30 -4.31
CA LYS A 226 24.39 3.84 -3.15
C LYS A 226 25.09 2.66 -2.45
N PRO A 227 24.89 2.49 -1.14
CA PRO A 227 25.34 1.29 -0.43
C PRO A 227 24.82 0.01 -1.10
N GLU A 228 25.61 -1.07 -1.06
CA GLU A 228 25.25 -2.34 -1.70
C GLU A 228 23.85 -2.82 -1.27
N LYS A 229 23.53 -2.74 0.02
CA LYS A 229 22.21 -3.13 0.56
C LYS A 229 21.01 -2.35 -0.01
N GLU A 230 21.23 -1.19 -0.59
CA GLU A 230 20.21 -0.32 -1.19
C GLU A 230 20.06 -0.55 -2.71
N ARG A 231 20.84 -1.44 -3.29
CA ARG A 231 20.82 -1.75 -4.72
C ARG A 231 21.01 -3.23 -5.06
N TYR A 232 21.27 -4.08 -4.08
CA TYR A 232 21.46 -5.51 -4.27
C TYR A 232 21.04 -6.27 -3.04
N ASP A 233 20.25 -7.33 -3.21
CA ASP A 233 19.94 -8.31 -2.17
C ASP A 233 19.73 -9.69 -2.81
N SER A 234 20.13 -10.74 -2.05
CA SER A 234 19.91 -12.13 -2.42
C SER A 234 19.24 -12.86 -1.26
N MET A 235 17.96 -13.13 -1.41
CA MET A 235 17.06 -13.59 -0.36
C MET A 235 16.73 -15.07 -0.52
N CYS A 236 16.85 -15.82 0.59
CA CYS A 236 16.40 -17.19 0.68
C CYS A 236 16.02 -17.50 2.13
N TYR A 237 14.80 -17.96 2.37
CA TYR A 237 14.26 -18.19 3.69
C TYR A 237 13.79 -19.64 3.83
N GLU A 238 14.58 -20.48 4.51
CA GLU A 238 14.26 -21.89 4.70
C GLU A 238 13.06 -22.12 5.64
N GLY A 239 12.84 -21.22 6.59
CA GLY A 239 11.69 -21.27 7.51
C GLY A 239 10.39 -20.76 6.92
N GLY A 240 10.41 -20.21 5.71
CA GLY A 240 9.22 -19.77 4.98
C GLY A 240 8.38 -18.74 5.76
N ILE A 241 7.07 -18.95 5.85
CA ILE A 241 6.17 -18.00 6.53
C ILE A 241 6.42 -17.87 8.04
N ARG A 242 7.16 -18.79 8.69
CA ARG A 242 7.60 -18.62 10.09
C ARG A 242 8.60 -17.50 10.21
N GLU A 243 9.60 -17.48 9.33
CA GLU A 243 10.59 -16.40 9.27
C GLU A 243 9.94 -15.08 8.87
N PHE A 244 8.90 -15.14 8.03
CA PHE A 244 8.15 -13.97 7.65
C PHE A 244 7.45 -13.31 8.85
N VAL A 245 6.78 -14.06 9.71
CA VAL A 245 6.21 -13.55 10.97
C VAL A 245 7.30 -13.00 11.89
N ALA A 246 8.44 -13.69 12.02
CA ALA A 246 9.55 -13.21 12.82
C ALA A 246 10.12 -11.89 12.27
N TRP A 247 10.21 -11.77 10.94
CA TRP A 247 10.64 -10.55 10.28
C TRP A 247 9.69 -9.38 10.52
N TYR A 248 8.37 -9.61 10.51
CA TYR A 248 7.37 -8.59 10.88
C TYR A 248 7.49 -8.14 12.33
N ASN A 249 7.86 -9.06 13.22
CA ASN A 249 8.00 -8.79 14.65
C ASN A 249 9.41 -8.32 15.06
N ARG A 250 10.37 -8.17 14.12
CA ARG A 250 11.76 -7.79 14.45
C ARG A 250 11.90 -6.49 15.24
N ASN A 251 10.95 -5.57 15.07
CA ASN A 251 10.91 -4.27 15.77
C ASN A 251 9.82 -4.21 16.86
N LYS A 252 9.24 -5.36 17.23
CA LYS A 252 8.22 -5.50 18.28
C LYS A 252 8.74 -6.48 19.33
N THR A 253 8.20 -6.46 20.52
CA THR A 253 8.57 -7.40 21.59
C THR A 253 7.59 -8.57 21.61
N PRO A 254 7.96 -9.78 21.15
CA PRO A 254 7.10 -10.94 21.25
C PRO A 254 6.78 -11.29 22.72
N ILE A 255 5.52 -11.61 23.01
CA ILE A 255 5.12 -12.03 24.37
C ILE A 255 5.37 -13.51 24.65
N HIS A 256 5.71 -14.29 23.64
CA HIS A 256 6.10 -15.70 23.75
C HIS A 256 7.22 -16.05 22.76
N PRO A 257 8.11 -16.99 23.14
CA PRO A 257 9.16 -17.45 22.24
C PRO A 257 8.58 -18.27 21.09
N GLY A 258 9.19 -18.13 19.92
CA GLY A 258 8.85 -18.91 18.74
C GLY A 258 7.52 -18.53 18.08
N VAL A 259 7.48 -18.77 16.80
CA VAL A 259 6.30 -18.58 15.94
C VAL A 259 5.46 -19.85 15.95
N ILE A 260 4.17 -19.74 16.20
CA ILE A 260 3.20 -20.84 16.12
C ILE A 260 2.93 -21.09 14.64
N TYR A 261 3.14 -22.31 14.18
CA TYR A 261 2.94 -22.69 12.78
C TYR A 261 1.97 -23.85 12.66
N MET A 262 1.09 -23.75 11.71
CA MET A 262 0.04 -24.74 11.41
C MET A 262 -0.03 -24.93 9.91
N SER A 263 -0.16 -26.18 9.47
CA SER A 263 -0.31 -26.48 8.05
C SER A 263 -1.21 -27.68 7.84
N GLY A 264 -1.90 -27.70 6.70
CA GLY A 264 -2.75 -28.84 6.37
C GLY A 264 -3.13 -28.84 4.90
N ARG A 265 -3.52 -30.03 4.43
CA ARG A 265 -3.95 -30.25 3.06
C ARG A 265 -5.31 -30.95 3.04
N LYS A 266 -6.13 -30.52 2.11
CA LYS A 266 -7.39 -31.21 1.79
C LYS A 266 -7.57 -31.18 0.28
N ASP A 267 -7.77 -32.35 -0.32
CA ASP A 267 -7.81 -32.52 -1.76
C ASP A 267 -6.55 -31.94 -2.43
N ASP A 268 -6.69 -31.05 -3.39
CA ASP A 268 -5.57 -30.37 -4.06
C ASP A 268 -5.25 -28.98 -3.46
N ALA A 269 -5.89 -28.60 -2.35
CA ALA A 269 -5.64 -27.33 -1.67
C ALA A 269 -4.80 -27.54 -0.40
N THR A 270 -3.90 -26.59 -0.15
CA THR A 270 -3.09 -26.49 1.07
C THR A 270 -3.35 -25.19 1.79
N ALA A 271 -3.23 -25.20 3.11
CA ALA A 271 -3.26 -24.01 3.94
C ALA A 271 -2.09 -24.03 4.91
N GLU A 272 -1.40 -22.92 5.04
CA GLU A 272 -0.34 -22.67 6.01
C GLU A 272 -0.67 -21.40 6.78
N VAL A 273 -0.51 -21.45 8.08
CA VAL A 273 -0.72 -20.31 8.97
C VAL A 273 0.45 -20.22 9.93
N ALA A 274 1.06 -19.05 10.01
CA ALA A 274 2.07 -18.74 11.03
C ALA A 274 1.60 -17.52 11.83
N LEU A 275 1.76 -17.55 13.15
CA LEU A 275 1.36 -16.44 14.01
C LEU A 275 2.26 -16.29 15.24
N GLN A 276 2.37 -15.06 15.74
CA GLN A 276 3.02 -14.72 17.00
C GLN A 276 2.37 -13.46 17.60
N TYR A 277 2.22 -13.45 18.91
CA TYR A 277 1.76 -12.26 19.63
C TYR A 277 2.93 -11.42 20.11
N ASN A 278 2.73 -10.12 20.11
CA ASN A 278 3.69 -9.11 20.58
C ASN A 278 3.00 -8.11 21.54
N ASP A 279 3.78 -7.20 22.10
CA ASP A 279 3.31 -6.21 23.09
C ASP A 279 2.51 -5.05 22.48
N SER A 280 2.49 -4.88 21.15
CA SER A 280 1.75 -3.79 20.49
C SER A 280 0.22 -3.96 20.61
N TYR A 281 -0.52 -2.94 20.23
CA TYR A 281 -1.98 -2.95 20.22
C TYR A 281 -2.55 -3.17 18.81
N ALA A 282 -1.70 -3.09 17.77
CA ALA A 282 -2.11 -3.26 16.40
C ALA A 282 -2.23 -4.73 15.99
N GLU A 283 -3.21 -5.04 15.15
CA GLU A 283 -3.34 -6.30 14.42
C GLU A 283 -2.53 -6.19 13.12
N THR A 284 -1.75 -7.20 12.80
CA THR A 284 -1.05 -7.35 11.53
C THR A 284 -1.37 -8.74 10.97
N ILE A 285 -2.34 -8.85 10.09
CA ILE A 285 -2.67 -10.08 9.38
C ILE A 285 -2.41 -9.84 7.90
N VAL A 286 -1.57 -10.68 7.31
CA VAL A 286 -1.29 -10.64 5.87
C VAL A 286 -1.68 -11.97 5.26
N SER A 287 -2.52 -11.92 4.23
CA SER A 287 -3.08 -13.12 3.63
C SER A 287 -2.72 -13.25 2.16
N PHE A 288 -2.48 -14.50 1.73
CA PHE A 288 -2.05 -14.84 0.37
C PHE A 288 -2.84 -16.01 -0.18
N ALA A 289 -3.08 -15.98 -1.48
CA ALA A 289 -3.66 -17.09 -2.22
C ALA A 289 -2.82 -17.32 -3.49
N ASN A 290 -2.25 -18.52 -3.64
CA ASN A 290 -1.29 -18.87 -4.70
C ASN A 290 -0.16 -17.82 -4.81
N ASP A 291 0.41 -17.44 -3.66
CA ASP A 291 1.47 -16.44 -3.49
C ASP A 291 1.12 -15.01 -3.93
N ILE A 292 -0.17 -14.76 -4.21
CA ILE A 292 -0.70 -13.43 -4.48
C ILE A 292 -1.20 -12.82 -3.18
N HIS A 293 -0.74 -11.63 -2.85
CA HIS A 293 -1.23 -10.87 -1.71
C HIS A 293 -2.70 -10.49 -1.88
N THR A 294 -3.51 -10.74 -0.86
CA THR A 294 -4.93 -10.39 -0.83
C THR A 294 -5.19 -9.29 0.20
N PRO A 295 -4.96 -8.02 -0.13
CA PRO A 295 -5.03 -6.91 0.84
C PRO A 295 -6.45 -6.71 1.43
N GLU A 296 -7.49 -7.10 0.70
CA GLU A 296 -8.87 -7.10 1.18
C GLU A 296 -9.26 -8.42 1.86
N GLY A 297 -8.28 -9.30 2.11
CA GLY A 297 -8.48 -10.60 2.75
C GLY A 297 -9.24 -11.60 1.86
N GLY A 298 -10.28 -12.18 2.42
CA GLY A 298 -11.14 -13.16 1.74
C GLY A 298 -11.49 -14.36 2.63
N MET A 299 -12.02 -15.41 2.01
CA MET A 299 -12.55 -16.57 2.73
C MET A 299 -11.53 -17.30 3.60
N HIS A 300 -10.26 -17.35 3.21
CA HIS A 300 -9.17 -17.96 3.97
C HIS A 300 -8.85 -17.18 5.25
N GLU A 301 -8.77 -15.85 5.17
CA GLU A 301 -8.55 -14.99 6.31
C GLU A 301 -9.74 -14.98 7.28
N GLU A 302 -10.97 -14.96 6.74
CA GLU A 302 -12.18 -15.10 7.54
C GLU A 302 -12.20 -16.43 8.31
N GLY A 303 -11.77 -17.53 7.66
CA GLY A 303 -11.62 -18.84 8.28
C GLY A 303 -10.64 -18.83 9.44
N PHE A 304 -9.50 -18.16 9.27
CA PHE A 304 -8.49 -17.98 10.31
C PHE A 304 -9.03 -17.16 11.49
N LYS A 305 -9.55 -15.95 11.25
CA LYS A 305 -10.08 -15.05 12.29
C LYS A 305 -11.16 -15.71 13.13
N ARG A 306 -12.07 -16.45 12.48
CA ARG A 306 -13.14 -17.17 13.16
C ARG A 306 -12.63 -18.33 14.00
N ALA A 307 -11.72 -19.15 13.46
CA ALA A 307 -11.15 -20.28 14.17
C ALA A 307 -10.33 -19.84 15.38
N LEU A 308 -9.46 -18.82 15.22
CA LEU A 308 -8.66 -18.26 16.30
C LEU A 308 -9.53 -17.83 17.48
N THR A 309 -10.59 -17.06 17.21
CA THR A 309 -11.51 -16.59 18.26
C THR A 309 -12.23 -17.75 18.96
N SER A 310 -12.66 -18.76 18.19
CA SER A 310 -13.36 -19.92 18.73
C SER A 310 -12.46 -20.77 19.62
N VAL A 311 -11.23 -21.06 19.16
CA VAL A 311 -10.25 -21.88 19.89
C VAL A 311 -9.84 -21.22 21.20
N LEU A 312 -9.51 -19.92 21.18
CA LEU A 312 -9.09 -19.21 22.40
C LEU A 312 -10.21 -19.13 23.43
N ASN A 313 -11.46 -18.86 23.02
CA ASN A 313 -12.60 -18.90 23.93
C ASN A 313 -12.82 -20.31 24.51
N ALA A 314 -12.78 -21.36 23.66
CA ALA A 314 -12.97 -22.73 24.12
C ALA A 314 -11.88 -23.15 25.11
N TYR A 315 -10.62 -22.82 24.80
CA TYR A 315 -9.48 -23.10 25.66
C TYR A 315 -9.56 -22.33 26.99
N GLY A 316 -9.91 -21.04 26.94
CA GLY A 316 -10.07 -20.20 28.12
C GLY A 316 -11.18 -20.68 29.05
N LEU A 317 -12.32 -21.08 28.50
CA LEU A 317 -13.42 -21.68 29.28
C LEU A 317 -12.99 -23.02 29.89
N LYS A 318 -12.35 -23.90 29.14
CA LYS A 318 -11.88 -25.21 29.60
C LYS A 318 -10.88 -25.10 30.75
N LYS A 319 -9.94 -24.15 30.68
CA LYS A 319 -8.92 -23.91 31.72
C LYS A 319 -9.40 -23.00 32.87
N GLY A 320 -10.62 -22.46 32.79
CA GLY A 320 -11.18 -21.57 33.81
C GLY A 320 -10.58 -20.15 33.81
N TYR A 321 -9.91 -19.74 32.73
CA TYR A 321 -9.37 -18.38 32.59
C TYR A 321 -10.45 -17.37 32.21
N ILE A 322 -11.50 -17.81 31.52
CA ILE A 322 -12.63 -16.99 31.06
C ILE A 322 -13.92 -17.57 31.65
N LYS A 323 -14.83 -16.71 32.05
CA LYS A 323 -16.20 -17.12 32.43
C LYS A 323 -17.11 -17.17 31.21
N PRO A 324 -18.23 -17.91 31.25
CA PRO A 324 -19.19 -17.99 30.14
C PRO A 324 -19.70 -16.63 29.67
N ASP A 325 -19.86 -15.67 30.59
CA ASP A 325 -20.37 -14.33 30.33
C ASP A 325 -19.27 -13.33 29.92
N ASP A 326 -17.99 -13.67 30.10
CA ASP A 326 -16.82 -12.81 29.83
C ASP A 326 -16.04 -13.26 28.57
N LYS A 327 -16.72 -13.79 27.54
CA LYS A 327 -16.07 -14.21 26.31
C LYS A 327 -15.39 -13.06 25.60
N VAL A 328 -14.17 -13.32 25.11
CA VAL A 328 -13.40 -12.37 24.30
C VAL A 328 -13.94 -12.34 22.86
N THR A 329 -13.97 -11.15 22.27
CA THR A 329 -14.39 -10.97 20.86
C THR A 329 -13.23 -11.23 19.89
N GLY A 330 -13.53 -11.21 18.60
CA GLY A 330 -12.51 -11.32 17.55
C GLY A 330 -11.42 -10.28 17.69
N ASP A 331 -11.80 -9.03 17.91
CA ASP A 331 -10.88 -7.91 18.03
C ASP A 331 -9.99 -8.03 19.28
N ASP A 332 -10.57 -8.50 20.39
CA ASP A 332 -9.79 -8.72 21.62
C ASP A 332 -8.69 -9.77 21.44
N VAL A 333 -8.97 -10.84 20.67
CA VAL A 333 -7.98 -11.91 20.43
C VAL A 333 -6.96 -11.55 19.36
N ARG A 334 -7.19 -10.51 18.56
CA ARG A 334 -6.26 -10.06 17.52
C ARG A 334 -5.38 -8.89 17.95
N GLU A 335 -5.62 -8.28 19.11
CA GLU A 335 -4.75 -7.24 19.63
C GLU A 335 -3.31 -7.75 19.81
N GLY A 336 -2.34 -7.11 19.15
CA GLY A 336 -0.94 -7.48 19.15
C GLY A 336 -0.62 -8.78 18.41
N LEU A 337 -1.51 -9.24 17.55
CA LEU A 337 -1.29 -10.40 16.70
C LEU A 337 -0.55 -10.02 15.43
N THR A 338 0.51 -10.77 15.11
CA THR A 338 1.10 -10.84 13.77
C THR A 338 0.84 -12.23 13.21
N ALA A 339 0.19 -12.33 12.04
CA ALA A 339 -0.14 -13.59 11.40
C ALA A 339 0.01 -13.52 9.87
N ILE A 340 0.50 -14.61 9.30
CA ILE A 340 0.53 -14.87 7.86
C ILE A 340 -0.41 -16.04 7.58
N VAL A 341 -1.32 -15.85 6.63
CA VAL A 341 -2.26 -16.89 6.16
C VAL A 341 -2.01 -17.12 4.68
N SER A 342 -1.47 -18.27 4.31
CA SER A 342 -1.19 -18.64 2.92
C SER A 342 -2.00 -19.86 2.52
N VAL A 343 -2.72 -19.76 1.39
CA VAL A 343 -3.41 -20.92 0.80
C VAL A 343 -2.97 -21.13 -0.63
N LYS A 344 -2.84 -22.41 -1.02
CA LYS A 344 -2.53 -22.80 -2.40
C LYS A 344 -3.64 -23.74 -2.89
N LEU A 345 -4.25 -23.40 -4.03
CA LEU A 345 -5.40 -24.11 -4.60
C LEU A 345 -5.38 -24.07 -6.12
N THR A 346 -5.99 -25.07 -6.74
CA THR A 346 -5.95 -25.24 -8.21
C THR A 346 -6.77 -24.20 -8.94
N ASP A 347 -7.96 -23.85 -8.41
CA ASP A 347 -8.90 -22.93 -9.06
C ASP A 347 -9.23 -21.76 -8.10
N ALA A 348 -8.33 -20.80 -8.04
CA ALA A 348 -8.51 -19.63 -7.20
C ALA A 348 -9.48 -18.63 -7.87
N GLN A 349 -10.52 -18.24 -7.14
CA GLN A 349 -11.52 -17.28 -7.57
C GLN A 349 -11.34 -15.99 -6.78
N PHE A 350 -10.93 -14.93 -7.48
CA PHE A 350 -10.75 -13.62 -6.87
C PHE A 350 -11.90 -12.67 -7.21
N GLU A 351 -12.18 -11.75 -6.31
CA GLU A 351 -13.06 -10.63 -6.60
C GLU A 351 -12.23 -9.56 -7.35
N GLY A 352 -12.55 -9.34 -8.63
CA GLY A 352 -11.89 -8.34 -9.48
C GLY A 352 -10.55 -8.78 -10.10
N GLN A 353 -10.08 -7.97 -11.05
CA GLN A 353 -8.84 -8.21 -11.80
C GLN A 353 -7.56 -8.00 -10.96
N THR A 354 -7.62 -7.13 -9.96
CA THR A 354 -6.50 -6.85 -9.05
C THR A 354 -6.21 -7.98 -8.07
N LYS A 355 -7.06 -9.03 -8.05
CA LYS A 355 -6.93 -10.22 -7.18
C LYS A 355 -6.86 -9.88 -5.69
N ALA A 356 -7.46 -8.76 -5.27
CA ALA A 356 -7.35 -8.22 -3.91
C ALA A 356 -8.04 -9.07 -2.84
N LYS A 357 -9.03 -9.90 -3.22
CA LYS A 357 -9.84 -10.69 -2.27
C LYS A 357 -10.15 -12.08 -2.81
N LEU A 358 -9.94 -13.11 -1.98
CA LEU A 358 -10.22 -14.50 -2.34
C LEU A 358 -11.69 -14.88 -2.03
N GLY A 359 -12.41 -15.36 -3.06
CA GLY A 359 -13.84 -15.74 -2.97
C GLY A 359 -14.13 -17.21 -2.61
N ASN A 360 -13.16 -18.11 -2.72
CA ASN A 360 -13.36 -19.56 -2.54
C ASN A 360 -13.83 -19.95 -1.13
N ALA A 361 -15.10 -20.23 -0.95
CA ALA A 361 -15.69 -20.65 0.35
C ALA A 361 -15.05 -21.93 0.95
N SER A 362 -14.51 -22.83 0.12
CA SER A 362 -13.78 -24.02 0.56
C SER A 362 -12.55 -23.68 1.40
N MET A 363 -11.88 -22.55 1.14
CA MET A 363 -10.70 -22.13 1.87
C MET A 363 -11.03 -21.66 3.28
N ARG A 364 -12.22 -21.11 3.52
CA ARG A 364 -12.71 -20.82 4.88
C ARG A 364 -12.75 -22.09 5.73
N ALA A 365 -13.33 -23.16 5.17
CA ALA A 365 -13.46 -24.42 5.87
C ALA A 365 -12.12 -25.10 6.12
N LEU A 366 -11.22 -25.10 5.12
CA LEU A 366 -9.89 -25.69 5.22
C LEU A 366 -9.06 -24.99 6.30
N VAL A 367 -8.90 -23.67 6.22
CA VAL A 367 -8.11 -22.88 7.18
C VAL A 367 -8.70 -23.00 8.57
N SER A 368 -10.05 -22.90 8.71
CA SER A 368 -10.70 -23.05 10.01
C SER A 368 -10.45 -24.44 10.63
N SER A 369 -10.47 -25.49 9.83
CA SER A 369 -10.20 -26.86 10.31
C SER A 369 -8.75 -27.02 10.77
N VAL A 370 -7.78 -26.56 9.97
CA VAL A 370 -6.34 -26.62 10.28
C VAL A 370 -6.03 -25.86 11.56
N VAL A 371 -6.51 -24.63 11.66
CA VAL A 371 -6.28 -23.77 12.84
C VAL A 371 -6.95 -24.36 14.08
N THR A 372 -8.19 -24.82 13.98
CA THR A 372 -8.91 -25.38 15.13
C THR A 372 -8.19 -26.61 15.68
N ALA A 373 -7.77 -27.54 14.82
CA ALA A 373 -7.11 -28.76 15.26
C ALA A 373 -5.74 -28.46 15.89
N GLN A 374 -4.85 -27.81 15.13
CA GLN A 374 -3.44 -27.68 15.53
C GLN A 374 -3.21 -26.61 16.59
N LEU A 375 -3.98 -25.50 16.56
CA LEU A 375 -3.87 -24.50 17.63
C LEU A 375 -4.39 -25.05 18.96
N THR A 376 -5.46 -25.86 18.94
CA THR A 376 -5.96 -26.50 20.18
C THR A 376 -4.91 -27.44 20.76
N GLU A 377 -4.27 -28.28 19.94
CA GLU A 377 -3.18 -29.16 20.35
C GLU A 377 -2.00 -28.37 20.91
N TYR A 378 -1.53 -27.33 20.18
CA TYR A 378 -0.42 -26.48 20.60
C TYR A 378 -0.66 -25.80 21.95
N LEU A 379 -1.86 -25.28 22.20
CA LEU A 379 -2.21 -24.64 23.46
C LEU A 379 -2.28 -25.62 24.65
N GLU A 380 -2.71 -26.86 24.39
CA GLU A 380 -2.69 -27.91 25.42
C GLU A 380 -1.27 -28.34 25.77
N GLU A 381 -0.37 -28.42 24.79
CA GLU A 381 1.05 -28.75 24.98
C GLU A 381 1.84 -27.59 25.60
N ASN A 382 1.42 -26.34 25.34
CA ASN A 382 2.10 -25.11 25.78
C ASN A 382 1.20 -24.23 26.68
N PRO A 383 0.77 -24.70 27.86
CA PRO A 383 -0.21 -23.99 28.67
C PRO A 383 0.25 -22.62 29.18
N ALA A 384 1.56 -22.42 29.33
CA ALA A 384 2.12 -21.11 29.71
C ALA A 384 1.93 -20.07 28.59
N ILE A 385 2.13 -20.45 27.34
CA ILE A 385 1.91 -19.59 26.16
C ILE A 385 0.41 -19.31 26.01
N GLY A 386 -0.43 -20.35 26.13
CA GLY A 386 -1.88 -20.18 26.06
C GLY A 386 -2.42 -19.21 27.12
N LYS A 387 -1.85 -19.24 28.34
CA LYS A 387 -2.18 -18.29 29.39
C LYS A 387 -1.79 -16.84 29.02
N LEU A 388 -0.56 -16.62 28.52
CA LEU A 388 -0.09 -15.29 28.11
C LEU A 388 -0.96 -14.69 27.00
N ILE A 389 -1.32 -15.47 25.99
CA ILE A 389 -2.19 -15.04 24.89
C ILE A 389 -3.59 -14.65 25.43
N LEU A 390 -4.17 -15.48 26.30
CA LEU A 390 -5.46 -15.17 26.89
C LEU A 390 -5.43 -13.97 27.82
N GLU A 391 -4.39 -13.81 28.62
CA GLU A 391 -4.21 -12.62 29.49
C GLU A 391 -4.20 -11.34 28.66
N LYS A 392 -3.49 -11.34 27.49
CA LYS A 392 -3.49 -10.21 26.57
C LYS A 392 -4.89 -9.96 26.00
N ALA A 393 -5.58 -10.98 25.49
CA ALA A 393 -6.94 -10.85 24.97
C ALA A 393 -7.94 -10.37 26.02
N MET A 394 -7.83 -10.82 27.26
CA MET A 394 -8.66 -10.35 28.38
C MET A 394 -8.34 -8.89 28.76
N MET A 395 -7.09 -8.47 28.64
CA MET A 395 -6.71 -7.06 28.85
C MET A 395 -7.30 -6.17 27.74
N ALA A 396 -7.28 -6.62 26.50
CA ALA A 396 -7.92 -5.94 25.37
C ALA A 396 -9.43 -5.83 25.56
N ASN A 397 -10.09 -6.92 25.96
CA ASN A 397 -11.52 -6.94 26.28
C ASN A 397 -11.89 -5.90 27.36
N ARG A 398 -11.13 -5.87 28.48
CA ARG A 398 -11.37 -4.86 29.55
C ARG A 398 -11.19 -3.44 29.05
N ALA A 399 -10.16 -3.18 28.23
CA ALA A 399 -9.93 -1.87 27.65
C ALA A 399 -11.07 -1.45 26.72
N ARG A 400 -11.54 -2.36 25.85
CA ARG A 400 -12.68 -2.14 24.94
C ARG A 400 -13.97 -1.86 25.71
N GLU A 401 -14.26 -2.64 26.77
CA GLU A 401 -15.42 -2.41 27.63
C GLU A 401 -15.33 -1.06 28.36
N ALA A 402 -14.15 -0.67 28.85
CA ALA A 402 -13.92 0.64 29.45
C ALA A 402 -14.14 1.77 28.43
N ALA A 403 -13.62 1.61 27.21
CA ALA A 403 -13.84 2.55 26.12
C ALA A 403 -15.33 2.68 25.74
N ARG A 404 -16.06 1.56 25.68
CA ARG A 404 -17.51 1.56 25.43
C ARG A 404 -18.27 2.33 26.53
N LYS A 405 -17.96 2.07 27.80
CA LYS A 405 -18.58 2.78 28.93
C LYS A 405 -18.27 4.28 28.93
N ALA A 406 -17.04 4.66 28.60
CA ALA A 406 -16.64 6.06 28.45
C ALA A 406 -17.44 6.76 27.35
N ARG A 407 -17.57 6.11 26.18
CA ARG A 407 -18.39 6.61 25.06
C ARG A 407 -19.87 6.77 25.43
N GLU A 408 -20.45 5.77 26.09
CA GLU A 408 -21.84 5.84 26.54
C GLU A 408 -22.06 6.98 27.54
N ALA A 409 -21.09 7.22 28.43
CA ALA A 409 -21.14 8.34 29.37
C ALA A 409 -21.06 9.71 28.66
N ILE A 410 -20.19 9.84 27.67
CA ILE A 410 -20.10 11.03 26.82
C ILE A 410 -21.40 11.20 26.03
N ARG A 411 -21.92 10.15 25.40
CA ARG A 411 -23.17 10.15 24.63
C ARG A 411 -24.38 10.52 25.47
N ARG A 412 -24.42 10.13 26.74
CA ARG A 412 -25.47 10.55 27.70
C ARG A 412 -25.34 12.03 28.09
N LYS A 413 -24.11 12.55 28.20
CA LYS A 413 -23.87 13.99 28.40
C LYS A 413 -24.25 14.81 27.18
N THR A 414 -23.87 14.34 25.97
CA THR A 414 -24.18 14.99 24.69
C THR A 414 -25.63 14.79 24.26
N GLY A 415 -26.33 13.75 24.73
CA GLY A 415 -27.75 13.53 24.45
C GLY A 415 -28.69 14.53 25.15
N LEU A 416 -28.20 15.22 26.17
CA LEU A 416 -28.85 16.38 26.80
C LEU A 416 -28.50 17.72 26.11
N GLU A 417 -27.40 17.71 25.28
CA GLU A 417 -26.92 18.84 24.49
C GLU A 417 -26.86 18.39 23.02
N SER A 418 -28.03 18.06 22.44
CA SER A 418 -28.14 17.50 21.09
C SER A 418 -27.45 18.36 20.05
N GLY A 419 -26.44 17.83 19.39
CA GLY A 419 -25.91 18.33 18.12
C GLY A 419 -24.80 19.35 18.20
N GLN A 420 -24.13 19.56 19.34
CA GLN A 420 -23.02 20.53 19.38
C GLN A 420 -21.77 19.94 18.70
N MET A 421 -21.43 20.56 17.58
CA MET A 421 -20.11 20.44 16.92
C MET A 421 -19.02 20.94 17.87
N PRO A 422 -17.75 20.52 17.68
CA PRO A 422 -16.65 21.02 18.50
C PRO A 422 -16.65 22.56 18.53
N ASP A 423 -16.56 23.16 19.70
CA ASP A 423 -16.60 24.61 19.89
C ASP A 423 -15.63 25.39 18.99
N LYS A 424 -14.52 24.77 18.64
CA LYS A 424 -13.47 25.34 17.79
C LYS A 424 -13.67 25.07 16.29
N LEU A 425 -14.59 24.21 15.89
CA LEU A 425 -14.88 23.98 14.48
C LEU A 425 -15.55 25.21 13.88
N ARG A 426 -14.95 25.73 12.85
CA ARG A 426 -15.59 26.72 11.96
C ARG A 426 -16.06 25.99 10.72
N ASP A 427 -17.29 25.49 10.78
CA ASP A 427 -17.88 24.68 9.72
C ASP A 427 -18.15 25.47 8.44
N CYS A 428 -18.34 24.78 7.32
CA CYS A 428 -18.74 25.37 6.06
C CYS A 428 -20.28 25.33 5.90
N ASN A 429 -20.77 26.09 4.91
CA ASN A 429 -22.21 26.23 4.69
C ASN A 429 -22.79 25.06 3.87
N ASP A 430 -21.99 24.48 2.97
CA ASP A 430 -22.40 23.33 2.17
C ASP A 430 -22.35 22.05 3.00
N THR A 431 -23.26 21.14 2.72
CA THR A 431 -23.42 19.85 3.41
C THR A 431 -23.10 18.65 2.51
N ASP A 432 -22.82 18.87 1.22
CA ASP A 432 -22.40 17.81 0.32
C ASP A 432 -20.94 17.46 0.56
N PRO A 433 -20.61 16.23 1.06
CA PRO A 433 -19.25 15.85 1.35
C PRO A 433 -18.33 15.91 0.14
N THR A 434 -18.85 15.73 -1.07
CA THR A 434 -18.08 15.73 -2.31
C THR A 434 -17.56 17.11 -2.69
N LEU A 435 -18.25 18.15 -2.23
CA LEU A 435 -17.92 19.56 -2.50
C LEU A 435 -17.17 20.21 -1.34
N THR A 436 -17.17 19.60 -0.16
CA THR A 436 -16.64 20.20 1.06
C THR A 436 -15.27 19.65 1.46
N GLU A 437 -14.50 20.50 2.13
CA GLU A 437 -13.19 20.19 2.64
C GLU A 437 -12.96 20.74 4.05
N ILE A 438 -12.19 20.02 4.86
CA ILE A 438 -11.80 20.46 6.21
C ILE A 438 -10.29 20.64 6.31
N TYR A 439 -9.87 21.78 6.83
CA TYR A 439 -8.49 22.04 7.22
C TYR A 439 -8.31 21.75 8.69
N ILE A 440 -7.46 20.81 9.02
CA ILE A 440 -6.98 20.55 10.38
C ILE A 440 -5.70 21.36 10.57
N VAL A 441 -5.77 22.43 11.38
CA VAL A 441 -4.76 23.48 11.43
C VAL A 441 -4.00 23.43 12.74
N GLU A 442 -2.68 23.63 12.69
CA GLU A 442 -1.86 23.73 13.87
C GLU A 442 -2.08 25.06 14.61
N GLY A 443 -2.65 24.97 15.81
CA GLY A 443 -2.80 26.09 16.73
C GLY A 443 -3.91 27.08 16.41
N ASP A 444 -4.24 27.90 17.43
CA ASP A 444 -5.32 28.88 17.33
C ASP A 444 -4.94 30.10 16.48
N SER A 445 -3.64 30.46 16.39
CA SER A 445 -3.18 31.60 15.59
C SER A 445 -3.40 31.36 14.09
N ALA A 446 -2.85 30.25 13.57
CA ALA A 446 -3.04 29.85 12.18
C ALA A 446 -4.52 29.53 11.88
N GLY A 447 -5.25 28.94 12.85
CA GLY A 447 -6.70 28.71 12.75
C GLY A 447 -7.50 30.01 12.63
N GLY A 448 -7.06 31.09 13.28
CA GLY A 448 -7.66 32.43 13.16
C GLY A 448 -7.48 33.04 11.77
N SER A 449 -6.26 33.05 11.25
CA SER A 449 -5.96 33.49 9.87
C SER A 449 -6.70 32.68 8.83
N ALA A 450 -6.69 31.33 8.96
CA ALA A 450 -7.40 30.43 8.07
C ALA A 450 -8.92 30.67 8.09
N THR A 451 -9.52 30.90 9.27
CA THR A 451 -10.95 31.21 9.39
C THR A 451 -11.34 32.50 8.68
N GLN A 452 -10.49 33.50 8.72
CA GLN A 452 -10.74 34.79 8.07
C GLN A 452 -10.48 34.72 6.54
N GLY A 453 -9.48 33.92 6.13
CA GLY A 453 -9.10 33.81 4.72
C GLY A 453 -9.94 32.80 3.91
N ARG A 454 -10.62 31.83 4.54
CA ARG A 454 -11.31 30.72 3.88
C ARG A 454 -12.50 31.14 3.04
N ASP A 455 -12.88 30.32 2.08
CA ASP A 455 -14.22 30.35 1.50
C ASP A 455 -15.18 29.54 2.39
N SER A 456 -16.02 30.25 3.14
CA SER A 456 -16.96 29.63 4.09
C SER A 456 -18.05 28.80 3.43
N ARG A 457 -18.20 28.84 2.12
CA ARG A 457 -19.19 28.02 1.41
C ARG A 457 -18.84 26.55 1.52
N PHE A 458 -17.58 26.17 1.33
CA PHE A 458 -17.16 24.76 1.25
C PHE A 458 -15.93 24.40 2.11
N GLN A 459 -15.27 25.36 2.75
CA GLN A 459 -14.10 25.12 3.60
C GLN A 459 -14.44 25.22 5.08
N ALA A 460 -14.18 24.14 5.81
CA ALA A 460 -14.25 24.11 7.27
C ALA A 460 -12.83 24.20 7.88
N ILE A 461 -12.71 24.82 9.05
CA ILE A 461 -11.44 24.96 9.79
C ILE A 461 -11.59 24.35 11.18
N LEU A 462 -10.67 23.45 11.53
CA LEU A 462 -10.54 22.87 12.86
C LEU A 462 -9.14 23.13 13.43
N PRO A 463 -8.97 24.12 14.30
CA PRO A 463 -7.69 24.35 14.99
C PRO A 463 -7.44 23.26 16.03
N LEU A 464 -6.21 22.74 16.05
CA LEU A 464 -5.73 21.84 17.10
C LEU A 464 -5.04 22.67 18.20
N TRP A 465 -5.14 22.21 19.45
CA TRP A 465 -4.44 22.83 20.58
C TRP A 465 -3.33 21.93 21.13
N GLY A 466 -2.13 22.10 20.56
CA GLY A 466 -0.94 21.36 20.95
C GLY A 466 -0.89 19.93 20.39
N LYS A 467 0.20 19.24 20.69
CA LYS A 467 0.47 17.88 20.20
C LYS A 467 -0.60 16.89 20.64
N MET A 468 -1.05 16.08 19.70
CA MET A 468 -2.04 15.03 19.95
C MET A 468 -1.42 13.81 20.62
N LEU A 469 -2.27 12.91 21.08
CA LEU A 469 -1.86 11.60 21.57
C LEU A 469 -1.20 10.79 20.46
N ASN A 470 -0.01 10.23 20.74
CA ASN A 470 0.56 9.22 19.87
C ASN A 470 -0.21 7.90 20.05
N VAL A 471 -1.06 7.60 19.08
CA VAL A 471 -1.95 6.43 19.16
C VAL A 471 -1.22 5.10 18.95
N GLU A 472 -0.01 5.11 18.41
CA GLU A 472 0.83 3.91 18.31
C GLU A 472 1.20 3.34 19.69
N LYS A 473 1.34 4.24 20.69
CA LYS A 473 1.67 3.91 22.09
C LYS A 473 0.45 3.87 23.00
N ALA A 474 -0.76 3.94 22.45
CA ALA A 474 -1.95 4.11 23.26
C ALA A 474 -3.00 3.03 22.96
N ARG A 475 -3.61 2.53 24.01
CA ARG A 475 -4.77 1.66 23.87
C ARG A 475 -5.99 2.41 23.36
N ALA A 476 -6.89 1.70 22.69
CA ALA A 476 -8.10 2.25 22.10
C ALA A 476 -8.96 3.05 23.11
N ASP A 477 -9.06 2.62 24.38
CA ASP A 477 -9.80 3.35 25.42
C ASP A 477 -9.26 4.76 25.68
N LYS A 478 -7.93 4.92 25.64
CA LYS A 478 -7.29 6.25 25.77
C LYS A 478 -7.50 7.11 24.51
N VAL A 479 -7.55 6.49 23.35
CA VAL A 479 -7.83 7.20 22.07
C VAL A 479 -9.25 7.76 22.08
N TYR A 480 -10.22 6.93 22.44
CA TYR A 480 -11.63 7.35 22.56
C TYR A 480 -11.88 8.40 23.63
N GLY A 481 -11.14 8.39 24.72
CA GLY A 481 -11.25 9.36 25.81
C GLY A 481 -10.37 10.61 25.68
N ASN A 482 -9.65 10.77 24.56
CA ASN A 482 -8.68 11.85 24.43
C ASN A 482 -9.33 13.16 23.96
N ASP A 483 -9.27 14.21 24.79
CA ASP A 483 -9.89 15.51 24.52
C ASP A 483 -9.38 16.19 23.25
N LYS A 484 -8.18 15.87 22.78
CA LYS A 484 -7.59 16.46 21.56
C LYS A 484 -7.98 15.70 20.28
N LEU A 485 -8.27 14.40 20.37
CA LEU A 485 -8.72 13.60 19.23
C LEU A 485 -10.23 13.68 19.04
N GLN A 486 -11.01 13.84 20.11
CA GLN A 486 -12.47 13.91 20.04
C GLN A 486 -12.99 14.99 19.07
N PRO A 487 -12.45 16.23 19.02
CA PRO A 487 -12.88 17.21 18.05
C PRO A 487 -12.66 16.77 16.60
N VAL A 488 -11.55 16.08 16.29
CA VAL A 488 -11.28 15.54 14.95
C VAL A 488 -12.30 14.45 14.60
N ILE A 489 -12.53 13.50 15.51
CA ILE A 489 -13.49 12.41 15.32
C ILE A 489 -14.91 12.96 15.10
N THR A 490 -15.32 13.94 15.92
CA THR A 490 -16.64 14.55 15.85
C THR A 490 -16.81 15.38 14.57
N ALA A 491 -15.82 16.17 14.20
CA ALA A 491 -15.86 17.00 12.98
C ALA A 491 -15.98 16.14 11.72
N LEU A 492 -15.22 15.03 11.62
CA LEU A 492 -15.29 14.12 10.48
C LEU A 492 -16.60 13.34 10.41
N GLY A 493 -17.22 13.01 11.56
CA GLY A 493 -18.53 12.37 11.63
C GLY A 493 -18.57 10.89 11.27
N ALA A 494 -17.46 10.31 10.82
CA ALA A 494 -17.39 8.94 10.30
C ALA A 494 -17.17 7.85 11.37
N GLY A 495 -16.97 8.23 12.66
CA GLY A 495 -16.55 7.28 13.71
C GLY A 495 -15.07 6.89 13.58
N ILE A 496 -14.60 5.93 14.38
CA ILE A 496 -13.21 5.42 14.33
C ILE A 496 -13.17 3.91 14.60
N GLY A 497 -12.12 3.23 14.15
CA GLY A 497 -11.94 1.78 14.33
C GLY A 497 -13.09 1.00 13.70
N ASP A 498 -13.67 0.06 14.46
CA ASP A 498 -14.76 -0.81 13.97
C ASP A 498 -16.07 -0.05 13.68
N GLU A 499 -16.25 1.15 14.25
CA GLU A 499 -17.43 1.98 14.00
C GLU A 499 -17.22 2.94 12.82
N PHE A 500 -16.04 2.93 12.20
CA PHE A 500 -15.75 3.80 11.07
C PHE A 500 -16.67 3.47 9.89
N ASN A 501 -17.38 4.49 9.42
CA ASN A 501 -18.26 4.39 8.26
C ASN A 501 -17.98 5.55 7.30
N LEU A 502 -17.41 5.22 6.15
CA LEU A 502 -17.03 6.19 5.13
C LEU A 502 -18.23 6.97 4.57
N GLU A 503 -19.42 6.35 4.49
CA GLU A 503 -20.65 7.01 4.00
C GLU A 503 -21.12 8.17 4.90
N LYS A 504 -20.67 8.18 6.17
CA LYS A 504 -20.97 9.25 7.13
C LYS A 504 -19.92 10.35 7.16
N LEU A 505 -18.90 10.25 6.33
CA LEU A 505 -17.85 11.24 6.25
C LEU A 505 -18.43 12.59 5.77
N ARG A 506 -18.12 13.65 6.49
CA ARG A 506 -18.68 14.99 6.21
C ARG A 506 -17.87 15.79 5.19
N TYR A 507 -16.63 15.40 4.92
CA TYR A 507 -15.73 16.12 4.01
C TYR A 507 -14.90 15.12 3.20
N HIS A 508 -14.98 15.16 1.87
CA HIS A 508 -14.18 14.27 1.02
C HIS A 508 -12.74 14.78 0.77
N LYS A 509 -12.36 15.91 1.39
CA LYS A 509 -10.97 16.35 1.48
C LYS A 509 -10.65 16.72 2.92
N VAL A 510 -9.79 15.94 3.54
CA VAL A 510 -9.25 16.17 4.88
C VAL A 510 -7.82 16.67 4.72
N ILE A 511 -7.61 17.97 4.93
CA ILE A 511 -6.35 18.64 4.62
C ILE A 511 -5.61 18.95 5.93
N ILE A 512 -4.44 18.35 6.09
CA ILE A 512 -3.55 18.66 7.22
C ILE A 512 -2.76 19.91 6.83
N MET A 513 -2.93 20.98 7.61
CA MET A 513 -2.24 22.24 7.42
C MET A 513 -1.41 22.57 8.67
N ALA A 514 -0.14 22.21 8.64
CA ALA A 514 0.82 22.37 9.72
C ALA A 514 2.00 23.24 9.24
N ASP A 515 2.67 23.88 10.18
CA ASP A 515 3.85 24.71 9.92
C ASP A 515 4.96 23.89 9.22
N ALA A 516 5.82 24.58 8.46
CA ALA A 516 6.93 23.95 7.75
C ALA A 516 8.17 23.75 8.65
N ASP A 517 7.96 23.51 9.95
CA ASP A 517 9.00 23.28 10.95
C ASP A 517 8.93 21.85 11.52
N VAL A 518 9.79 21.55 12.49
CA VAL A 518 9.88 20.22 13.12
C VAL A 518 8.63 19.87 13.94
N ASP A 519 7.99 20.86 14.57
CA ASP A 519 6.77 20.65 15.37
C ASP A 519 5.56 20.37 14.47
N GLY A 520 5.40 21.12 13.38
CA GLY A 520 4.37 20.90 12.39
C GLY A 520 4.52 19.54 11.68
N SER A 521 5.76 19.15 11.37
CA SER A 521 6.06 17.83 10.83
C SER A 521 5.68 16.71 11.81
N HIS A 522 5.90 16.91 13.11
CA HIS A 522 5.50 15.97 14.15
C HIS A 522 3.97 15.87 14.30
N ILE A 523 3.25 17.00 14.27
CA ILE A 523 1.78 17.03 14.31
C ILE A 523 1.20 16.31 13.11
N ARG A 524 1.74 16.55 11.92
CA ARG A 524 1.35 15.83 10.69
C ARG A 524 1.54 14.32 10.84
N THR A 525 2.67 13.89 11.37
CA THR A 525 2.97 12.47 11.59
C THR A 525 2.01 11.85 12.61
N LEU A 526 1.66 12.55 13.70
CA LEU A 526 0.68 12.08 14.68
C LEU A 526 -0.72 11.92 14.08
N LEU A 527 -1.16 12.87 13.22
CA LEU A 527 -2.43 12.79 12.49
C LEU A 527 -2.44 11.62 11.51
N LEU A 528 -1.36 11.45 10.74
CA LEU A 528 -1.24 10.34 9.80
C LEU A 528 -1.24 8.99 10.52
N THR A 529 -0.56 8.88 11.68
CA THR A 529 -0.60 7.68 12.53
C THR A 529 -2.03 7.40 12.99
N PHE A 530 -2.75 8.43 13.42
CA PHE A 530 -4.15 8.30 13.86
C PHE A 530 -5.06 7.85 12.71
N PHE A 531 -4.97 8.47 11.53
CA PHE A 531 -5.76 8.09 10.37
C PHE A 531 -5.41 6.68 9.90
N PHE A 532 -4.14 6.32 9.85
CA PHE A 532 -3.70 4.98 9.46
C PHE A 532 -4.22 3.88 10.40
N ARG A 533 -4.17 4.12 11.72
CA ARG A 533 -4.58 3.12 12.72
C ARG A 533 -6.09 3.03 12.94
N PHE A 534 -6.83 4.14 12.82
CA PHE A 534 -8.23 4.21 13.23
C PHE A 534 -9.20 4.62 12.14
N MET A 535 -8.72 5.16 11.02
CA MET A 535 -9.54 5.64 9.89
C MET A 535 -8.87 5.31 8.54
N ARG A 536 -8.27 4.14 8.43
CA ARG A 536 -7.47 3.73 7.27
C ARG A 536 -8.19 3.91 5.93
N PRO A 537 -9.51 3.62 5.79
CA PRO A 537 -10.22 3.84 4.53
C PRO A 537 -10.18 5.29 4.04
N LEU A 538 -9.95 6.30 4.91
CA LEU A 538 -9.75 7.69 4.45
C LEU A 538 -8.53 7.85 3.56
N ILE A 539 -7.44 7.15 3.89
CA ILE A 539 -6.20 7.20 3.11
C ILE A 539 -6.37 6.37 1.84
N GLU A 540 -6.93 5.18 1.93
CA GLU A 540 -7.14 4.25 0.81
C GLU A 540 -8.04 4.87 -0.28
N GLN A 541 -9.07 5.61 0.09
CA GLN A 541 -9.93 6.36 -0.84
C GLN A 541 -9.33 7.69 -1.29
N GLY A 542 -8.17 8.06 -0.72
CA GLY A 542 -7.43 9.26 -1.09
C GLY A 542 -8.09 10.57 -0.67
N TYR A 543 -8.79 10.57 0.47
CA TYR A 543 -9.41 11.77 1.03
C TYR A 543 -8.48 12.58 1.93
N VAL A 544 -7.27 12.08 2.23
CA VAL A 544 -6.29 12.77 3.08
C VAL A 544 -5.27 13.51 2.25
N TYR A 545 -5.04 14.77 2.59
CA TYR A 545 -4.08 15.65 1.93
C TYR A 545 -3.21 16.38 2.94
N SER A 546 -2.01 16.75 2.52
CA SER A 546 -1.14 17.71 3.22
C SER A 546 -1.06 18.99 2.41
N ALA A 547 -1.39 20.12 3.01
CA ALA A 547 -1.12 21.42 2.41
C ALA A 547 0.39 21.67 2.33
N VAL A 548 0.81 22.36 1.27
CA VAL A 548 2.19 22.77 1.06
C VAL A 548 2.23 24.30 1.11
N PRO A 549 2.47 24.90 2.30
CA PRO A 549 2.64 26.34 2.41
C PRO A 549 3.98 26.78 1.82
N PRO A 550 4.12 28.03 1.37
CA PRO A 550 5.39 28.56 0.91
C PRO A 550 6.39 28.71 2.06
N LEU A 551 7.67 28.51 1.72
CA LEU A 551 8.79 28.69 2.67
C LEU A 551 9.33 30.12 2.68
N TYR A 552 9.29 30.80 1.54
CA TYR A 552 9.91 32.12 1.35
C TYR A 552 8.97 33.13 0.71
N LYS A 553 9.08 34.38 1.14
CA LYS A 553 8.47 35.55 0.52
C LYS A 553 9.57 36.43 -0.04
N LEU A 554 9.52 36.72 -1.32
CA LEU A 554 10.45 37.58 -2.02
C LEU A 554 9.75 38.91 -2.39
N THR A 555 10.33 40.03 -2.01
CA THR A 555 9.73 41.35 -2.24
C THR A 555 10.68 42.23 -3.00
N ARG A 556 10.20 42.84 -4.08
CA ARG A 556 10.90 43.91 -4.82
C ARG A 556 9.93 45.05 -5.13
N GLY A 557 10.04 46.14 -4.40
CA GLY A 557 9.10 47.26 -4.52
C GLY A 557 7.66 46.82 -4.21
N LYS A 558 6.78 46.82 -5.20
CA LYS A 558 5.39 46.37 -5.06
C LYS A 558 5.15 44.91 -5.48
N THR A 559 6.16 44.28 -6.06
CA THR A 559 6.06 42.91 -6.54
C THR A 559 6.42 41.95 -5.41
N VAL A 560 5.51 41.05 -5.08
CA VAL A 560 5.70 39.99 -4.12
C VAL A 560 5.58 38.65 -4.86
N LYS A 561 6.55 37.76 -4.65
CA LYS A 561 6.49 36.36 -5.10
C LYS A 561 6.75 35.44 -3.89
N VAL A 562 6.26 34.22 -3.95
CA VAL A 562 6.49 33.20 -2.92
C VAL A 562 7.25 32.02 -3.53
N ALA A 563 8.08 31.35 -2.72
CA ALA A 563 8.83 30.17 -3.13
C ALA A 563 8.59 29.02 -2.13
N PHE A 564 8.50 27.80 -2.67
CA PHE A 564 8.22 26.57 -1.93
C PHE A 564 9.46 25.71 -1.72
N SER A 565 10.61 26.07 -2.33
CA SER A 565 11.91 25.43 -2.13
C SER A 565 13.04 26.45 -2.20
N ASP A 566 14.26 26.04 -1.81
CA ASP A 566 15.47 26.86 -1.92
C ASP A 566 15.81 27.15 -3.38
N GLU A 567 15.69 26.15 -4.26
CA GLU A 567 15.94 26.27 -5.70
C GLU A 567 14.99 27.29 -6.31
N GLN A 568 13.69 27.20 -6.02
CA GLN A 568 12.70 28.16 -6.53
C GLN A 568 12.93 29.56 -5.99
N ARG A 569 13.37 29.71 -4.72
CA ARG A 569 13.76 31.00 -4.15
C ARG A 569 14.87 31.64 -4.96
N ASP A 570 15.93 30.89 -5.28
CA ASP A 570 17.09 31.39 -5.98
C ASP A 570 16.78 31.73 -7.44
N GLU A 571 15.96 30.91 -8.11
CA GLU A 571 15.44 31.19 -9.45
C GLU A 571 14.60 32.47 -9.48
N LEU A 572 13.59 32.58 -8.63
CA LEU A 572 12.74 33.77 -8.54
C LEU A 572 13.51 35.02 -8.13
N SER A 573 14.49 34.87 -7.24
CA SER A 573 15.38 35.98 -6.88
C SER A 573 16.20 36.47 -8.09
N GLY A 574 16.70 35.55 -8.92
CA GLY A 574 17.40 35.85 -10.18
C GLY A 574 16.51 36.57 -11.18
N GLU A 575 15.30 36.08 -11.41
CA GLU A 575 14.30 36.72 -12.27
C GLU A 575 13.93 38.12 -11.78
N MET A 576 13.65 38.26 -10.48
CA MET A 576 13.27 39.55 -9.89
C MET A 576 14.43 40.57 -9.97
N ARG A 577 15.70 40.15 -10.00
CA ARG A 577 16.86 41.03 -10.23
C ARG A 577 16.99 41.47 -11.69
N GLY A 578 16.38 40.74 -12.64
CA GLY A 578 16.43 41.08 -14.07
C GLY A 578 17.84 41.09 -14.65
N GLY A 579 18.70 40.17 -14.19
CA GLY A 579 20.12 40.10 -14.63
C GLY A 579 21.06 41.12 -14.02
N ASN A 580 20.59 42.01 -13.13
CA ASN A 580 21.41 42.97 -12.45
C ASN A 580 21.66 42.59 -10.98
N PRO A 581 22.88 42.14 -10.59
CA PRO A 581 23.19 41.68 -9.24
C PRO A 581 23.04 42.76 -8.15
N ASN A 582 23.07 44.03 -8.53
CA ASN A 582 22.98 45.17 -7.60
C ASN A 582 21.52 45.48 -7.19
N VAL A 583 20.54 44.85 -7.82
CA VAL A 583 19.14 45.03 -7.45
C VAL A 583 18.83 44.25 -6.17
N LYS A 584 18.41 44.97 -5.13
CA LYS A 584 18.04 44.39 -3.86
C LYS A 584 16.65 43.72 -3.98
N VAL A 585 16.58 42.44 -3.65
CA VAL A 585 15.36 41.69 -3.42
C VAL A 585 15.36 41.32 -1.95
N ASP A 586 14.32 41.71 -1.22
CA ASP A 586 14.17 41.36 0.18
C ASP A 586 13.55 39.95 0.24
N ILE A 587 14.25 39.02 0.88
CA ILE A 587 13.86 37.64 1.04
C ILE A 587 13.58 37.39 2.53
N SER A 588 12.38 36.99 2.87
CA SER A 588 12.01 36.59 4.23
C SER A 588 11.53 35.14 4.23
N ARG A 589 11.91 34.37 5.25
CA ARG A 589 11.42 33.02 5.47
C ARG A 589 10.19 33.09 6.37
N PHE A 590 9.11 32.39 5.98
CA PHE A 590 7.97 32.18 6.87
C PHE A 590 8.38 31.20 7.98
N LYS A 591 8.15 31.57 9.23
CA LYS A 591 8.41 30.71 10.39
C LYS A 591 7.22 29.83 10.73
N GLY A 592 6.01 30.28 10.38
CA GLY A 592 4.79 29.52 10.60
C GLY A 592 3.60 30.16 9.90
N LEU A 593 2.52 29.36 9.75
CA LEU A 593 1.25 29.79 9.15
C LEU A 593 0.55 30.93 9.92
N GLY A 594 0.81 31.02 11.24
CA GLY A 594 0.28 32.09 12.08
C GLY A 594 0.88 33.47 11.81
N GLU A 595 2.00 33.56 11.05
CA GLU A 595 2.60 34.83 10.63
C GLU A 595 2.02 35.36 9.32
N MET A 596 1.28 34.52 8.59
CA MET A 596 0.62 34.90 7.34
C MET A 596 -0.69 35.66 7.65
N ASP A 597 -0.91 36.76 6.92
CA ASP A 597 -2.21 37.37 6.96
C ASP A 597 -3.28 36.50 6.24
N PRO A 598 -4.57 36.74 6.50
CA PRO A 598 -5.63 35.92 5.91
C PRO A 598 -5.63 35.87 4.37
N HIS A 599 -5.23 36.96 3.72
CA HIS A 599 -5.18 37.04 2.26
C HIS A 599 -3.98 36.26 1.71
N GLU A 600 -2.81 36.38 2.34
CA GLU A 600 -1.61 35.62 1.97
C GLU A 600 -1.88 34.12 2.12
N LEU A 601 -2.50 33.69 3.21
CA LEU A 601 -2.82 32.30 3.46
C LEU A 601 -3.83 31.76 2.44
N TRP A 602 -4.82 32.56 2.06
CA TRP A 602 -5.76 32.23 1.00
C TRP A 602 -5.03 32.01 -0.32
N GLU A 603 -4.33 33.04 -0.82
CA GLU A 603 -3.71 33.03 -2.14
C GLU A 603 -2.66 31.93 -2.32
N THR A 604 -1.95 31.55 -1.23
CA THR A 604 -0.82 30.62 -1.32
C THR A 604 -1.16 29.18 -0.93
N THR A 605 -2.17 28.97 -0.06
CA THR A 605 -2.36 27.67 0.61
C THR A 605 -3.80 27.15 0.59
N MET A 606 -4.80 28.05 0.48
CA MET A 606 -6.20 27.65 0.62
C MET A 606 -7.04 27.81 -0.65
N ASN A 607 -6.67 28.71 -1.55
CA ASN A 607 -7.39 28.93 -2.80
C ASN A 607 -7.24 27.70 -3.72
N PRO A 608 -8.34 27.03 -4.12
CA PRO A 608 -8.29 25.86 -4.99
C PRO A 608 -7.55 26.05 -6.32
N GLU A 609 -7.51 27.30 -6.83
CA GLU A 609 -6.87 27.62 -8.12
C GLU A 609 -5.34 27.74 -8.02
N THR A 610 -4.81 28.11 -6.85
CA THR A 610 -3.38 28.46 -6.69
C THR A 610 -2.64 27.58 -5.70
N ARG A 611 -3.34 26.92 -4.76
CA ARG A 611 -2.75 26.08 -3.72
C ARG A 611 -2.12 24.81 -4.27
N THR A 612 -1.11 24.32 -3.56
CA THR A 612 -0.52 23.00 -3.76
C THR A 612 -0.93 22.05 -2.63
N LEU A 613 -1.58 20.95 -2.97
CA LEU A 613 -1.91 19.86 -2.04
C LEU A 613 -1.15 18.59 -2.43
N ARG A 614 -0.53 17.96 -1.45
CA ARG A 614 0.03 16.62 -1.59
C ARG A 614 -0.98 15.60 -1.11
N ARG A 615 -1.52 14.79 -2.01
CA ARG A 615 -2.38 13.66 -1.66
C ARG A 615 -1.56 12.60 -0.93
N ILE A 616 -2.10 12.08 0.15
CA ILE A 616 -1.50 10.98 0.90
C ILE A 616 -2.06 9.69 0.32
N THR A 617 -1.18 8.84 -0.19
CA THR A 617 -1.50 7.52 -0.75
C THR A 617 -0.97 6.42 0.16
N LEU A 618 -1.55 5.25 0.07
CA LEU A 618 -1.13 4.06 0.76
C LEU A 618 -0.86 2.97 -0.29
N ASP A 619 0.35 2.97 -0.81
CA ASP A 619 0.75 2.04 -1.86
C ASP A 619 1.10 0.66 -1.27
N ASP A 620 1.70 0.63 -0.08
CA ASP A 620 2.02 -0.58 0.69
C ASP A 620 1.66 -0.38 2.16
N ALA A 621 0.58 -1.03 2.58
CA ALA A 621 0.10 -0.96 3.95
C ALA A 621 1.03 -1.63 4.96
N VAL A 622 1.80 -2.61 4.51
CA VAL A 622 2.75 -3.36 5.33
C VAL A 622 3.99 -2.53 5.59
N ALA A 623 4.57 -1.95 4.56
CA ALA A 623 5.68 -1.02 4.70
C ALA A 623 5.30 0.18 5.57
N ALA A 624 4.10 0.73 5.39
CA ALA A 624 3.57 1.81 6.23
C ALA A 624 3.45 1.37 7.71
N ASP A 625 2.92 0.17 7.99
CA ASP A 625 2.84 -0.36 9.36
C ASP A 625 4.21 -0.42 10.03
N GLN A 626 5.22 -0.91 9.31
CA GLN A 626 6.58 -0.98 9.84
C GLN A 626 7.17 0.41 10.11
N ILE A 627 7.00 1.34 9.20
CA ILE A 627 7.48 2.72 9.37
C ILE A 627 6.81 3.37 10.59
N PHE A 628 5.49 3.26 10.74
CA PHE A 628 4.80 3.79 11.92
C PHE A 628 5.26 3.10 13.21
N THR A 629 5.46 1.78 13.19
CA THR A 629 5.99 1.03 14.35
C THR A 629 7.40 1.51 14.74
N VAL A 630 8.29 1.72 13.78
CA VAL A 630 9.66 2.19 14.04
C VAL A 630 9.66 3.63 14.55
N LEU A 631 8.98 4.53 13.84
CA LEU A 631 9.04 5.97 14.13
C LEU A 631 8.21 6.36 15.35
N MET A 632 7.04 5.76 15.52
CA MET A 632 6.05 6.16 16.50
C MET A 632 5.89 5.14 17.64
N GLY A 633 6.42 3.93 17.53
CA GLY A 633 6.36 2.86 18.52
C GLY A 633 7.20 3.13 19.79
N GLU A 634 7.13 2.22 20.77
CA GLU A 634 7.84 2.37 22.04
C GLU A 634 9.35 2.09 21.95
N ALA A 635 9.76 1.17 21.08
CA ALA A 635 11.15 0.79 20.92
C ALA A 635 12.01 1.98 20.44
N VAL A 636 13.10 2.24 21.16
CA VAL A 636 13.98 3.38 20.87
C VAL A 636 15.07 3.01 19.85
N GLU A 637 15.64 1.79 19.96
CA GLU A 637 16.78 1.39 19.15
C GLU A 637 16.46 1.32 17.65
N PRO A 638 15.34 0.72 17.19
CA PRO A 638 15.00 0.73 15.76
C PRO A 638 14.81 2.15 15.19
N ARG A 639 14.28 3.07 16.01
CA ARG A 639 14.13 4.47 15.60
C ARG A 639 15.47 5.17 15.47
N LYS A 640 16.39 4.90 16.39
CA LYS A 640 17.76 5.44 16.34
C LYS A 640 18.50 4.94 15.10
N GLU A 641 18.45 3.64 14.84
CA GLU A 641 19.03 3.02 13.64
C GLU A 641 18.44 3.66 12.37
N PHE A 642 17.12 3.82 12.29
CA PHE A 642 16.45 4.49 11.16
C PHE A 642 16.96 5.93 10.96
N ILE A 643 17.10 6.70 12.05
CA ILE A 643 17.62 8.09 11.99
C ILE A 643 19.07 8.10 11.52
N GLU A 644 19.93 7.23 12.05
CA GLU A 644 21.34 7.14 11.67
C GLU A 644 21.49 6.74 10.18
N GLU A 645 20.72 5.77 9.70
CA GLU A 645 20.74 5.33 8.31
C GLU A 645 20.27 6.42 7.33
N ASN A 646 19.27 7.21 7.71
CA ASN A 646 18.65 8.23 6.86
C ASN A 646 19.22 9.64 7.06
N ALA A 647 20.13 9.85 8.03
CA ALA A 647 20.72 11.17 8.33
C ALA A 647 21.41 11.80 7.10
N LYS A 648 21.99 11.01 6.22
CA LYS A 648 22.65 11.45 4.98
C LYS A 648 21.70 12.11 3.96
N TYR A 649 20.40 11.84 4.04
CA TYR A 649 19.38 12.41 3.15
C TYR A 649 18.76 13.70 3.69
N VAL A 650 19.10 14.09 4.92
CA VAL A 650 18.60 15.33 5.52
C VAL A 650 19.37 16.52 4.95
N VAL A 651 18.73 17.28 4.08
CA VAL A 651 19.34 18.43 3.39
C VAL A 651 19.22 19.72 4.22
N ASN A 652 18.16 19.85 5.03
CA ASN A 652 17.88 21.04 5.82
C ASN A 652 17.66 20.67 7.28
N LEU A 653 18.71 20.80 8.10
CA LEU A 653 18.58 20.78 9.55
C LEU A 653 18.20 22.20 10.00
N ASP A 654 17.04 22.33 10.63
CA ASP A 654 16.64 23.54 11.32
C ASP A 654 17.38 23.56 12.68
N ILE A 655 18.63 24.10 12.67
CA ILE A 655 19.50 24.20 13.84
C ILE A 655 19.41 25.62 14.39
#